data_12c495d9f5f4094e5916705bb8b24ac7
#
_entry.id   12c495d9f5f4094e5916705bb8b24ac7
#
_cell.length_a   1.000
_cell.length_b   1.000
_cell.length_c   1.000
_cell.angle_alpha   90.00
_cell.angle_beta   90.00
_cell.angle_gamma   90.00
#
_symmetry.space_group_name_H-M   'P 1'
#
loop_
_entity.id
_entity.type
_entity.pdbx_description
1 polymer ?
#
loop_
_entity_poly.entity_id
_entity_poly.type
_entity_poly.pdbx_seq_one_letter_code
_entity_poly.pdbx_strand_id
1 'polypeptide(L)'
;MFNLLNLISKFIKSSNQKELDRIEKIVTEINSLEDDFKNLNDLDFPQKTNEFKEQIKDGKSLDLILPEAFALVREASKRTRNERHFDVQIIGGVVLHEGKIAEMRTGEGKTLTITLAAYLNALNEKSIHIVTVNDYLAKRDSLEMGQIYNFLGLTSGYINNDQDDIERKKNYDCDITYATNSELGFDYLRDNMKFSKKEMVQREHSFSIVDEIDSCLIDEARTPLIISGSAEDKTAQYLAIDKLIKQLDDKDYEIDEKDKNILLSNEGINNVEKIFTDAGILKNNNFYDPENLSLVHHVNQALRANHLFEKGKDYIVKDGVLKIIDELTGRILEGRRFGDGLHQALEAKEKIDVQAENQTLASITYQNYFKLYKKISGCTGTAATEAEEFFEIYNLPVVAIPTNKQMIREDFNDQIFRTEDEKNNAIINKIIECNNSGQPVLIFTSSVNKSEIYANLLNKKNIKHVVLNAKNHESEAEIIANAGKEKSVIITTSISGRGVDIQLGGKKGSIADDQLKIEKDKIKSLGGLFVIGTERMESRRVDNQARGRSGRQGDEGSSIFYVSLEDDLMRIFGSESMNNMLEKLGLKNGESIDHPWINKALERAQQKVEARNFDIRKTLIKFDNVLNDQRHVVFSQRKNAMNSDNIFEYSNEFLKEIINDILKLKALNLSNPKNNEFSNRLKQIVGKSFTENELKELISAKDDEVNKQITNKFVNSRNDRIKLLEEDHAKEIEKRIFLQSIDLNWKSHIQYLEQLRQVIGLRSYGQRDPLIEYKKEAFDLFANLLEKLKLDFITILMNLKIVTEQPQKKEDEKPNMVEQVKRGKKMRRNEPCFCGSGKKYKYCCGIQ
;
A
#
# COMPACT_ATOMS: atom_id res chain seq x y z
N MET A 1 -10.00 -42.38 -31.17
CA MET A 1 -8.90 -41.54 -31.67
C MET A 1 -7.95 -41.31 -30.55
N PHE A 2 -6.86 -42.00 -30.48
CA PHE A 2 -5.81 -41.77 -29.51
C PHE A 2 -5.25 -40.36 -29.74
N ASN A 3 -5.25 -39.54 -28.67
CA ASN A 3 -4.89 -38.15 -28.74
C ASN A 3 -3.36 -38.02 -28.91
N LEU A 4 -2.92 -37.97 -30.17
CA LEU A 4 -1.49 -37.75 -30.54
C LEU A 4 -0.92 -36.51 -29.85
N LEU A 5 -1.75 -35.48 -29.60
CA LEU A 5 -1.40 -34.23 -28.87
C LEU A 5 -0.96 -34.53 -27.43
N ASN A 6 -1.58 -35.48 -26.73
CA ASN A 6 -1.19 -35.88 -25.36
C ASN A 6 0.10 -36.71 -25.32
N LEU A 7 0.49 -37.31 -26.41
CA LEU A 7 1.80 -38.00 -26.53
C LEU A 7 2.91 -37.00 -26.83
N ILE A 8 2.67 -36.02 -27.71
CA ILE A 8 3.63 -34.97 -28.06
C ILE A 8 3.88 -34.04 -26.85
N SER A 9 2.84 -33.71 -26.08
CA SER A 9 2.99 -32.89 -24.85
C SER A 9 3.84 -33.57 -23.76
N LYS A 10 3.93 -34.89 -23.73
CA LYS A 10 4.82 -35.63 -22.81
C LYS A 10 6.32 -35.57 -23.23
N PHE A 11 6.61 -35.24 -24.47
CA PHE A 11 8.00 -35.12 -24.97
C PHE A 11 8.50 -33.67 -25.04
N ILE A 12 7.62 -32.66 -24.99
CA ILE A 12 8.02 -31.27 -24.96
C ILE A 12 7.99 -30.83 -23.50
N LYS A 13 9.18 -30.67 -22.89
CA LYS A 13 9.32 -30.10 -21.56
C LYS A 13 8.70 -28.72 -21.54
N SER A 14 7.87 -28.44 -20.52
CA SER A 14 7.31 -27.09 -20.30
C SER A 14 8.45 -26.08 -20.10
N SER A 15 8.19 -24.81 -20.34
CA SER A 15 9.16 -23.74 -20.08
C SER A 15 9.66 -23.78 -18.63
N ASN A 16 8.77 -24.02 -17.67
CA ASN A 16 9.10 -24.18 -16.25
C ASN A 16 10.05 -25.36 -16.01
N GLN A 17 9.82 -26.52 -16.65
CA GLN A 17 10.68 -27.69 -16.48
C GLN A 17 12.09 -27.47 -17.06
N LYS A 18 12.20 -26.76 -18.17
CA LYS A 18 13.51 -26.40 -18.74
C LYS A 18 14.30 -25.50 -17.81
N GLU A 19 13.61 -24.59 -17.15
CA GLU A 19 14.22 -23.68 -16.18
C GLU A 19 14.67 -24.42 -14.93
N LEU A 20 13.85 -25.32 -14.40
CA LEU A 20 14.22 -26.18 -13.27
C LEU A 20 15.44 -27.06 -13.60
N ASP A 21 15.46 -27.71 -14.78
CA ASP A 21 16.59 -28.55 -15.22
C ASP A 21 17.90 -27.73 -15.36
N ARG A 22 17.81 -26.47 -15.72
CA ARG A 22 18.97 -25.56 -15.76
C ARG A 22 19.49 -25.26 -14.35
N ILE A 23 18.59 -24.92 -13.43
CA ILE A 23 18.93 -24.57 -12.05
C ILE A 23 19.43 -25.80 -11.28
N GLU A 24 18.93 -27.00 -11.58
CA GLU A 24 19.36 -28.26 -10.95
C GLU A 24 20.87 -28.51 -11.10
N LYS A 25 21.46 -28.07 -12.21
CA LYS A 25 22.92 -28.12 -12.41
C LYS A 25 23.66 -27.23 -11.43
N ILE A 26 23.13 -26.01 -11.17
CA ILE A 26 23.71 -25.09 -10.18
C ILE A 26 23.59 -25.70 -8.78
N VAL A 27 22.42 -26.29 -8.45
CA VAL A 27 22.22 -26.99 -7.17
C VAL A 27 23.25 -28.13 -7.01
N THR A 28 23.51 -28.89 -8.05
CA THR A 28 24.52 -29.98 -8.00
C THR A 28 25.92 -29.44 -7.71
N GLU A 29 26.29 -28.32 -8.30
CA GLU A 29 27.54 -27.62 -8.03
C GLU A 29 27.61 -27.15 -6.58
N ILE A 30 26.57 -26.50 -6.08
CA ILE A 30 26.49 -26.05 -4.67
C ILE A 30 26.61 -27.23 -3.71
N ASN A 31 25.94 -28.35 -3.99
CA ASN A 31 26.03 -29.56 -3.20
C ASN A 31 27.45 -30.14 -3.15
N SER A 32 28.22 -30.05 -4.26
CA SER A 32 29.61 -30.53 -4.28
C SER A 32 30.55 -29.70 -3.41
N LEU A 33 30.21 -28.44 -3.13
CA LEU A 33 30.99 -27.54 -2.27
C LEU A 33 30.69 -27.68 -0.77
N GLU A 34 29.65 -28.45 -0.38
CA GLU A 34 29.17 -28.50 1.01
C GLU A 34 30.27 -28.96 1.99
N ASP A 35 31.07 -29.97 1.64
CA ASP A 35 32.12 -30.47 2.51
C ASP A 35 33.27 -29.48 2.69
N ASP A 36 33.59 -28.67 1.67
CA ASP A 36 34.64 -27.65 1.76
C ASP A 36 34.26 -26.56 2.78
N PHE A 37 33.01 -26.08 2.71
CA PHE A 37 32.51 -25.03 3.62
C PHE A 37 32.25 -25.55 5.06
N LYS A 38 31.95 -26.83 5.22
CA LYS A 38 31.80 -27.49 6.52
C LYS A 38 33.08 -27.50 7.33
N ASN A 39 34.24 -27.50 6.66
CA ASN A 39 35.55 -27.55 7.29
C ASN A 39 36.09 -26.15 7.68
N LEU A 40 35.41 -25.06 7.32
CA LEU A 40 35.79 -23.70 7.70
C LEU A 40 35.62 -23.46 9.21
N ASN A 41 36.48 -22.61 9.79
CA ASN A 41 36.24 -22.10 11.14
C ASN A 41 35.24 -20.92 11.10
N ASP A 42 34.59 -20.64 12.22
CA ASP A 42 33.57 -19.57 12.29
C ASP A 42 34.12 -18.19 11.92
N LEU A 43 35.38 -17.91 12.18
CA LEU A 43 36.06 -16.67 11.83
C LEU A 43 36.32 -16.51 10.33
N ASP A 44 36.31 -17.62 9.59
CA ASP A 44 36.59 -17.61 8.14
C ASP A 44 35.36 -17.12 7.35
N PHE A 45 34.13 -17.18 7.92
CA PHE A 45 32.89 -16.78 7.22
C PHE A 45 32.87 -15.28 6.87
N PRO A 46 33.12 -14.33 7.80
CA PRO A 46 33.21 -12.91 7.42
C PRO A 46 34.37 -12.61 6.48
N GLN A 47 35.49 -13.36 6.59
CA GLN A 47 36.65 -13.22 5.69
C GLN A 47 36.26 -13.61 4.25
N LYS A 48 35.56 -14.74 4.08
CA LYS A 48 35.05 -15.18 2.77
C LYS A 48 34.08 -14.14 2.16
N THR A 49 33.25 -13.55 2.99
CA THR A 49 32.37 -12.45 2.56
C THR A 49 33.18 -11.27 2.01
N ASN A 50 34.26 -10.89 2.68
CA ASN A 50 35.14 -9.81 2.22
C ASN A 50 35.89 -10.20 0.94
N GLU A 51 36.37 -11.45 0.81
CA GLU A 51 36.97 -11.97 -0.42
C GLU A 51 35.97 -11.86 -1.61
N PHE A 52 34.70 -12.21 -1.40
CA PHE A 52 33.70 -12.06 -2.44
C PHE A 52 33.45 -10.59 -2.82
N LYS A 53 33.38 -9.69 -1.84
CA LYS A 53 33.26 -8.25 -2.09
C LYS A 53 34.43 -7.71 -2.92
N GLU A 54 35.67 -8.14 -2.64
CA GLU A 54 36.84 -7.77 -3.42
C GLU A 54 36.77 -8.33 -4.85
N GLN A 55 36.44 -9.60 -5.03
CA GLN A 55 36.25 -10.19 -6.34
C GLN A 55 35.20 -9.46 -7.22
N ILE A 56 34.12 -8.97 -6.58
CA ILE A 56 33.09 -8.17 -7.26
C ILE A 56 33.66 -6.81 -7.66
N LYS A 57 34.44 -6.15 -6.78
CA LYS A 57 35.11 -4.88 -7.11
C LYS A 57 36.11 -5.05 -8.26
N ASP A 58 36.72 -6.21 -8.37
CA ASP A 58 37.61 -6.59 -9.47
C ASP A 58 36.88 -6.98 -10.77
N GLY A 59 35.52 -6.93 -10.76
CA GLY A 59 34.69 -7.14 -11.93
C GLY A 59 34.12 -8.55 -12.13
N LYS A 60 34.25 -9.47 -11.16
CA LYS A 60 33.60 -10.78 -11.21
C LYS A 60 32.09 -10.62 -11.03
N SER A 61 31.28 -11.26 -11.87
CA SER A 61 29.83 -11.20 -11.76
C SER A 61 29.31 -12.00 -10.55
N LEU A 62 28.15 -11.59 -10.03
CA LEU A 62 27.46 -12.30 -8.94
C LEU A 62 27.13 -13.75 -9.31
N ASP A 63 26.79 -14.01 -10.58
CA ASP A 63 26.45 -15.35 -11.06
C ASP A 63 27.64 -16.35 -10.94
N LEU A 64 28.88 -15.86 -11.10
CA LEU A 64 30.07 -16.66 -10.93
C LEU A 64 30.44 -16.95 -9.47
N ILE A 65 29.93 -16.11 -8.54
CA ILE A 65 30.15 -16.26 -7.10
C ILE A 65 29.01 -17.06 -6.45
N LEU A 66 27.84 -17.12 -7.12
CA LEU A 66 26.61 -17.70 -6.60
C LEU A 66 26.81 -19.10 -5.97
N PRO A 67 27.49 -20.08 -6.62
CA PRO A 67 27.61 -21.43 -6.03
C PRO A 67 28.33 -21.40 -4.67
N GLU A 68 29.48 -20.73 -4.61
CA GLU A 68 30.28 -20.61 -3.38
C GLU A 68 29.50 -19.81 -2.29
N ALA A 69 28.84 -18.70 -2.68
CA ALA A 69 28.09 -17.88 -1.77
C ALA A 69 26.91 -18.64 -1.15
N PHE A 70 26.15 -19.41 -1.96
CA PHE A 70 25.04 -20.20 -1.47
C PHE A 70 25.46 -21.35 -0.57
N ALA A 71 26.58 -22.01 -0.90
CA ALA A 71 27.17 -23.02 -0.02
C ALA A 71 27.59 -22.43 1.33
N LEU A 72 28.20 -21.23 1.33
CA LEU A 72 28.57 -20.50 2.55
C LEU A 72 27.35 -20.16 3.40
N VAL A 73 26.27 -19.60 2.81
CA VAL A 73 25.02 -19.27 3.53
C VAL A 73 24.37 -20.54 4.08
N ARG A 74 24.35 -21.64 3.33
CA ARG A 74 23.78 -22.93 3.78
C ARG A 74 24.47 -23.43 5.05
N GLU A 75 25.81 -23.41 5.10
CA GLU A 75 26.55 -23.83 6.28
C GLU A 75 26.39 -22.82 7.44
N ALA A 76 26.39 -21.51 7.15
CA ALA A 76 26.12 -20.48 8.15
C ALA A 76 24.75 -20.66 8.83
N SER A 77 23.71 -20.94 8.03
CA SER A 77 22.37 -21.22 8.53
C SER A 77 22.32 -22.47 9.42
N LYS A 78 23.03 -23.51 9.03
CA LYS A 78 23.13 -24.75 9.81
C LYS A 78 23.81 -24.51 11.15
N ARG A 79 24.86 -23.70 11.19
CA ARG A 79 25.59 -23.39 12.45
C ARG A 79 24.84 -22.49 13.38
N THR A 80 24.16 -21.44 12.84
CA THR A 80 23.49 -20.44 13.65
C THR A 80 22.10 -20.86 14.09
N ARG A 81 21.35 -21.55 13.23
CA ARG A 81 19.93 -21.87 13.45
C ARG A 81 19.64 -23.38 13.51
N ASN A 82 20.63 -24.22 13.23
CA ASN A 82 20.46 -25.67 13.03
C ASN A 82 19.47 -26.01 11.89
N GLU A 83 19.40 -25.15 10.87
CA GLU A 83 18.51 -25.26 9.72
C GLU A 83 19.36 -25.32 8.44
N ARG A 84 19.42 -26.48 7.79
CA ARG A 84 20.11 -26.64 6.49
C ARG A 84 19.10 -26.39 5.38
N HIS A 85 19.44 -25.53 4.42
CA HIS A 85 18.60 -25.30 3.25
C HIS A 85 18.40 -26.58 2.43
N PHE A 86 17.16 -26.90 2.06
CA PHE A 86 16.82 -27.96 1.13
C PHE A 86 17.18 -27.55 -0.31
N ASP A 87 17.34 -28.53 -1.19
CA ASP A 87 17.67 -28.24 -2.60
C ASP A 87 16.57 -27.40 -3.29
N VAL A 88 15.29 -27.63 -2.95
CA VAL A 88 14.17 -26.80 -3.45
C VAL A 88 14.28 -25.35 -2.98
N GLN A 89 14.85 -25.10 -1.80
CA GLN A 89 15.10 -23.74 -1.30
C GLN A 89 16.29 -23.09 -2.03
N ILE A 90 17.31 -23.88 -2.38
CA ILE A 90 18.41 -23.37 -3.22
C ILE A 90 17.88 -22.98 -4.61
N ILE A 91 17.01 -23.80 -5.22
CA ILE A 91 16.32 -23.45 -6.47
C ILE A 91 15.59 -22.12 -6.31
N GLY A 92 14.84 -21.95 -5.22
CA GLY A 92 14.15 -20.70 -4.90
C GLY A 92 15.10 -19.52 -4.80
N GLY A 93 16.22 -19.67 -4.11
CA GLY A 93 17.26 -18.65 -4.00
C GLY A 93 17.82 -18.20 -5.35
N VAL A 94 18.08 -19.15 -6.27
CA VAL A 94 18.54 -18.83 -7.63
C VAL A 94 17.47 -18.06 -8.40
N VAL A 95 16.21 -18.51 -8.35
CA VAL A 95 15.08 -17.82 -9.01
C VAL A 95 14.93 -16.39 -8.49
N LEU A 96 15.05 -16.18 -7.18
CA LEU A 96 15.01 -14.86 -6.57
C LEU A 96 16.18 -13.99 -7.02
N HIS A 97 17.39 -14.55 -7.05
CA HIS A 97 18.56 -13.81 -7.52
C HIS A 97 18.40 -13.34 -8.97
N GLU A 98 17.79 -14.13 -9.83
CA GLU A 98 17.55 -13.80 -11.24
C GLU A 98 16.43 -12.77 -11.47
N GLY A 99 15.81 -12.25 -10.42
CA GLY A 99 14.73 -11.25 -10.56
C GLY A 99 13.42 -11.88 -11.04
N LYS A 100 13.09 -13.07 -10.57
CA LYS A 100 11.87 -13.81 -10.91
C LYS A 100 11.04 -14.09 -9.66
N ILE A 101 9.83 -14.59 -9.85
CA ILE A 101 8.97 -15.02 -8.73
C ILE A 101 9.17 -16.53 -8.51
N ALA A 102 9.59 -16.88 -7.29
CA ALA A 102 9.66 -18.25 -6.82
C ALA A 102 8.30 -18.67 -6.25
N GLU A 103 7.52 -19.46 -6.98
CA GLU A 103 6.31 -20.07 -6.42
C GLU A 103 6.69 -21.28 -5.59
N MET A 104 6.76 -21.07 -4.27
CA MET A 104 7.03 -22.11 -3.28
C MET A 104 5.81 -22.28 -2.39
N ARG A 105 5.29 -23.48 -2.25
CA ARG A 105 4.12 -23.73 -1.43
C ARG A 105 4.32 -23.30 0.01
N THR A 106 3.22 -22.96 0.69
CA THR A 106 3.25 -22.57 2.10
C THR A 106 3.83 -23.71 2.94
N GLY A 107 4.77 -23.38 3.86
CA GLY A 107 5.47 -24.37 4.68
C GLY A 107 6.78 -24.89 4.07
N GLU A 108 7.21 -24.44 2.88
CA GLU A 108 8.49 -24.83 2.26
C GLU A 108 9.70 -23.96 2.72
N GLY A 109 9.50 -23.06 3.70
CA GLY A 109 10.58 -22.26 4.27
C GLY A 109 11.03 -21.08 3.40
N LYS A 110 10.08 -20.32 2.80
CA LYS A 110 10.36 -19.13 1.98
C LYS A 110 11.28 -18.13 2.67
N THR A 111 11.05 -17.85 3.94
CA THR A 111 11.86 -16.89 4.73
C THR A 111 13.34 -17.26 4.76
N LEU A 112 13.64 -18.55 4.90
CA LEU A 112 15.01 -19.05 4.86
C LEU A 112 15.58 -19.00 3.43
N THR A 113 14.77 -19.30 2.42
CA THR A 113 15.14 -19.20 1.00
C THR A 113 15.61 -17.79 0.60
N ILE A 114 14.91 -16.77 1.11
CA ILE A 114 15.23 -15.36 0.84
C ILE A 114 16.65 -15.02 1.27
N THR A 115 17.19 -15.65 2.33
CA THR A 115 18.54 -15.34 2.85
C THR A 115 19.63 -15.57 1.82
N LEU A 116 19.49 -16.54 0.95
CA LEU A 116 20.43 -16.86 -0.11
C LEU A 116 20.58 -15.70 -1.11
N ALA A 117 19.48 -15.27 -1.69
CA ALA A 117 19.46 -14.17 -2.65
C ALA A 117 19.81 -12.83 -2.01
N ALA A 118 19.35 -12.58 -0.77
CA ALA A 118 19.65 -11.35 -0.04
C ALA A 118 21.15 -11.23 0.22
N TYR A 119 21.78 -12.27 0.74
CA TYR A 119 23.22 -12.29 0.99
C TYR A 119 24.03 -12.02 -0.29
N LEU A 120 23.79 -12.79 -1.34
CA LEU A 120 24.55 -12.66 -2.60
C LEU A 120 24.46 -11.25 -3.18
N ASN A 121 23.28 -10.65 -3.18
CA ASN A 121 23.10 -9.32 -3.75
C ASN A 121 23.62 -8.20 -2.83
N ALA A 122 23.68 -8.41 -1.52
CA ALA A 122 24.25 -7.46 -0.57
C ALA A 122 25.78 -7.32 -0.71
N LEU A 123 26.45 -8.30 -1.31
CA LEU A 123 27.89 -8.24 -1.57
C LEU A 123 28.31 -7.06 -2.47
N ASN A 124 27.39 -6.51 -3.25
CA ASN A 124 27.63 -5.30 -4.05
C ASN A 124 27.64 -3.99 -3.23
N GLU A 125 27.57 -4.06 -1.92
CA GLU A 125 27.48 -2.90 -1.00
C GLU A 125 26.28 -1.96 -1.27
N LYS A 126 25.24 -2.49 -1.94
CA LYS A 126 24.00 -1.79 -2.24
C LYS A 126 22.91 -2.25 -1.29
N SER A 127 21.96 -1.35 -0.99
CA SER A 127 20.88 -1.68 -0.08
C SER A 127 19.95 -2.75 -0.67
N ILE A 128 19.64 -3.76 0.15
CA ILE A 128 18.67 -4.81 -0.16
C ILE A 128 17.47 -4.60 0.74
N HIS A 129 16.29 -4.48 0.14
CA HIS A 129 15.04 -4.37 0.89
C HIS A 129 14.26 -5.69 0.81
N ILE A 130 14.00 -6.29 1.96
CA ILE A 130 13.12 -7.46 2.07
C ILE A 130 11.77 -6.97 2.55
N VAL A 131 10.77 -7.19 1.70
CA VAL A 131 9.41 -6.71 1.94
C VAL A 131 8.57 -7.81 2.55
N THR A 132 7.87 -7.48 3.63
CA THR A 132 6.96 -8.39 4.35
C THR A 132 5.57 -7.80 4.43
N VAL A 133 4.57 -8.63 4.73
CA VAL A 133 3.16 -8.19 4.76
C VAL A 133 2.75 -7.43 6.02
N ASN A 134 3.57 -7.40 7.05
CA ASN A 134 3.30 -6.64 8.29
C ASN A 134 4.56 -6.38 9.11
N ASP A 135 4.48 -5.40 10.04
CA ASP A 135 5.57 -4.97 10.90
C ASP A 135 6.08 -6.07 11.84
N TYR A 136 5.17 -6.96 12.30
CA TYR A 136 5.57 -8.08 13.14
C TYR A 136 6.53 -9.02 12.41
N LEU A 137 6.22 -9.37 11.16
CA LEU A 137 7.08 -10.22 10.34
C LEU A 137 8.38 -9.50 9.98
N ALA A 138 8.34 -8.21 9.64
CA ALA A 138 9.54 -7.44 9.36
C ALA A 138 10.52 -7.48 10.54
N LYS A 139 10.04 -7.27 11.75
CA LYS A 139 10.84 -7.35 12.98
C LYS A 139 11.33 -8.77 13.27
N ARG A 140 10.41 -9.76 13.26
CA ARG A 140 10.72 -11.17 13.54
C ARG A 140 11.78 -11.69 12.57
N ASP A 141 11.56 -11.53 11.28
CA ASP A 141 12.41 -12.11 10.24
C ASP A 141 13.78 -11.41 10.20
N SER A 142 13.84 -10.11 10.43
CA SER A 142 15.10 -9.38 10.60
C SER A 142 15.92 -9.89 11.78
N LEU A 143 15.29 -10.17 12.92
CA LEU A 143 15.97 -10.68 14.10
C LEU A 143 16.41 -12.15 13.96
N GLU A 144 15.57 -12.96 13.35
CA GLU A 144 15.84 -14.40 13.16
C GLU A 144 16.85 -14.64 12.04
N MET A 145 16.66 -14.08 10.85
CA MET A 145 17.57 -14.24 9.72
C MET A 145 18.83 -13.39 9.89
N GLY A 146 18.75 -12.31 10.66
CA GLY A 146 19.89 -11.49 11.06
C GLY A 146 21.00 -12.26 11.72
N GLN A 147 20.69 -13.38 12.41
CA GLN A 147 21.73 -14.26 12.98
C GLN A 147 22.63 -14.84 11.88
N ILE A 148 22.07 -15.22 10.74
CA ILE A 148 22.82 -15.74 9.59
C ILE A 148 23.66 -14.62 8.98
N TYR A 149 23.07 -13.44 8.73
CA TYR A 149 23.75 -12.31 8.11
C TYR A 149 24.90 -11.81 8.99
N ASN A 150 24.67 -11.66 10.30
CA ASN A 150 25.70 -11.24 11.25
C ASN A 150 26.86 -12.23 11.30
N PHE A 151 26.57 -13.54 11.28
CA PHE A 151 27.60 -14.58 11.26
C PHE A 151 28.45 -14.51 9.97
N LEU A 152 27.87 -14.06 8.87
CA LEU A 152 28.52 -13.82 7.60
C LEU A 152 29.22 -12.44 7.50
N GLY A 153 29.10 -11.58 8.53
CA GLY A 153 29.69 -10.25 8.55
C GLY A 153 28.90 -9.18 7.82
N LEU A 154 27.59 -9.39 7.60
CA LEU A 154 26.67 -8.40 7.07
C LEU A 154 25.75 -7.86 8.17
N THR A 155 25.25 -6.63 7.99
CA THR A 155 24.32 -5.97 8.91
C THR A 155 22.88 -6.10 8.44
N SER A 156 21.95 -6.25 9.39
CA SER A 156 20.51 -6.25 9.10
C SER A 156 19.74 -5.35 10.05
N GLY A 157 18.67 -4.70 9.51
CA GLY A 157 17.79 -3.84 10.27
C GLY A 157 16.33 -4.04 9.83
N TYR A 158 15.39 -3.41 10.56
CA TYR A 158 13.98 -3.43 10.20
C TYR A 158 13.35 -2.06 10.41
N ILE A 159 12.32 -1.76 9.63
CA ILE A 159 11.53 -0.53 9.71
C ILE A 159 10.15 -0.85 10.25
N ASN A 160 9.75 -0.11 11.27
CA ASN A 160 8.43 -0.14 11.89
C ASN A 160 7.85 1.26 11.98
N ASN A 161 6.53 1.34 12.17
CA ASN A 161 5.78 2.60 12.31
C ASN A 161 6.16 3.41 13.57
N ASP A 162 6.64 2.76 14.63
CA ASP A 162 6.99 3.41 15.91
C ASP A 162 8.36 4.10 15.92
N GLN A 163 9.18 3.94 14.86
CA GLN A 163 10.55 4.46 14.80
C GLN A 163 10.59 5.89 14.30
N ASP A 164 11.48 6.68 14.89
CA ASP A 164 11.82 8.03 14.43
C ASP A 164 12.76 8.02 13.20
N ASP A 165 12.97 9.19 12.59
CA ASP A 165 13.81 9.33 11.40
C ASP A 165 15.28 8.91 11.65
N ILE A 166 15.80 9.05 12.85
CA ILE A 166 17.19 8.69 13.20
C ILE A 166 17.33 7.17 13.22
N GLU A 167 16.41 6.49 13.88
CA GLU A 167 16.37 5.02 13.93
C GLU A 167 16.12 4.42 12.55
N ARG A 168 15.17 4.99 11.76
CA ARG A 168 14.92 4.58 10.38
C ARG A 168 16.18 4.68 9.53
N LYS A 169 16.88 5.80 9.59
CA LYS A 169 18.12 6.02 8.85
C LYS A 169 19.17 4.98 9.18
N LYS A 170 19.38 4.71 10.48
CA LYS A 170 20.30 3.67 10.93
C LYS A 170 19.93 2.29 10.37
N ASN A 171 18.67 1.95 10.33
CA ASN A 171 18.19 0.66 9.79
C ASN A 171 18.30 0.59 8.26
N TYR A 172 18.07 1.71 7.54
CA TYR A 172 18.31 1.77 6.10
C TYR A 172 19.79 1.74 5.72
N ASP A 173 20.68 2.15 6.63
CA ASP A 173 22.12 2.09 6.41
C ASP A 173 22.70 0.67 6.55
N CYS A 174 21.92 -0.30 7.06
CA CYS A 174 22.29 -1.71 7.06
C CYS A 174 22.37 -2.27 5.63
N ASP A 175 23.11 -3.38 5.45
CA ASP A 175 23.23 -4.08 4.16
C ASP A 175 21.88 -4.63 3.71
N ILE A 176 21.05 -5.12 4.66
CA ILE A 176 19.74 -5.72 4.42
C ILE A 176 18.74 -5.08 5.37
N THR A 177 17.66 -4.53 4.80
CA THR A 177 16.58 -3.88 5.57
C THR A 177 15.26 -4.58 5.32
N TYR A 178 14.60 -5.02 6.41
CA TYR A 178 13.26 -5.59 6.39
C TYR A 178 12.23 -4.49 6.63
N ALA A 179 11.18 -4.45 5.84
CA ALA A 179 10.11 -3.47 6.01
C ALA A 179 8.81 -3.96 5.37
N THR A 180 7.70 -3.31 5.69
CA THR A 180 6.46 -3.51 4.92
C THR A 180 6.51 -2.69 3.62
N ASN A 181 5.74 -3.12 2.62
CA ASN A 181 5.56 -2.39 1.37
C ASN A 181 5.06 -0.96 1.59
N SER A 182 4.16 -0.76 2.57
CA SER A 182 3.61 0.55 2.92
C SER A 182 4.65 1.47 3.56
N GLU A 183 5.44 0.99 4.54
CA GLU A 183 6.46 1.82 5.19
C GLU A 183 7.53 2.28 4.21
N LEU A 184 7.99 1.36 3.33
CA LEU A 184 8.95 1.73 2.28
C LEU A 184 8.41 2.81 1.35
N GLY A 185 7.16 2.69 0.92
CA GLY A 185 6.54 3.67 0.04
C GLY A 185 6.25 5.00 0.74
N PHE A 186 5.83 4.97 2.02
CA PHE A 186 5.65 6.20 2.80
C PHE A 186 6.98 6.90 3.09
N ASP A 187 8.05 6.17 3.40
CA ASP A 187 9.38 6.76 3.59
C ASP A 187 9.89 7.40 2.30
N TYR A 188 9.67 6.76 1.14
CA TYR A 188 9.98 7.35 -0.16
C TYR A 188 9.26 8.69 -0.36
N LEU A 189 7.96 8.75 -0.06
CA LEU A 189 7.19 9.98 -0.18
C LEU A 189 7.67 11.03 0.82
N ARG A 190 7.92 10.65 2.09
CA ARG A 190 8.46 11.55 3.13
C ARG A 190 9.82 12.13 2.73
N ASP A 191 10.73 11.30 2.24
CA ASP A 191 12.05 11.72 1.79
C ASP A 191 11.98 12.74 0.65
N ASN A 192 11.03 12.59 -0.28
CA ASN A 192 10.82 13.55 -1.35
C ASN A 192 10.12 14.84 -0.90
N MET A 193 9.71 14.95 0.37
CA MET A 193 9.17 16.17 0.99
C MET A 193 10.19 16.86 1.93
N LYS A 194 11.35 16.24 2.22
CA LYS A 194 12.41 16.82 3.08
C LYS A 194 13.13 17.98 2.38
N PHE A 195 13.64 18.92 3.17
CA PHE A 195 14.35 20.09 2.66
C PHE A 195 15.87 19.92 2.57
N SER A 196 16.41 18.88 3.19
CA SER A 196 17.84 18.56 3.21
C SER A 196 18.09 17.08 2.95
N LYS A 197 19.12 16.77 2.16
CA LYS A 197 19.58 15.40 1.92
C LYS A 197 19.94 14.67 3.21
N LYS A 198 20.42 15.40 4.23
CA LYS A 198 20.79 14.82 5.53
C LYS A 198 19.58 14.26 6.29
N GLU A 199 18.40 14.80 6.05
CA GLU A 199 17.15 14.39 6.66
C GLU A 199 16.49 13.19 5.97
N MET A 200 16.93 12.84 4.75
CA MET A 200 16.44 11.67 4.03
C MET A 200 16.90 10.39 4.72
N VAL A 201 16.04 9.41 4.80
CA VAL A 201 16.31 8.16 5.50
C VAL A 201 16.67 7.02 4.54
N GLN A 202 16.05 6.97 3.35
CA GLN A 202 16.30 5.91 2.39
C GLN A 202 17.57 6.13 1.57
N ARG A 203 18.23 5.02 1.22
CA ARG A 203 19.30 4.96 0.22
C ARG A 203 18.74 4.70 -1.19
N GLU A 204 19.58 4.22 -2.12
CA GLU A 204 19.15 3.85 -3.46
C GLU A 204 18.26 2.61 -3.48
N HIS A 205 17.30 2.57 -4.41
CA HIS A 205 16.44 1.42 -4.67
C HIS A 205 17.17 0.41 -5.58
N SER A 206 18.04 -0.43 -4.99
CA SER A 206 18.85 -1.38 -5.77
C SER A 206 18.12 -2.68 -6.03
N PHE A 207 17.78 -3.44 -4.99
CA PHE A 207 17.08 -4.71 -5.13
C PHE A 207 16.03 -4.87 -4.04
N SER A 208 14.84 -5.31 -4.44
CA SER A 208 13.76 -5.66 -3.51
C SER A 208 13.39 -7.13 -3.67
N ILE A 209 13.33 -7.85 -2.56
CA ILE A 209 12.81 -9.22 -2.48
C ILE A 209 11.50 -9.16 -1.70
N VAL A 210 10.38 -9.50 -2.35
CA VAL A 210 9.05 -9.38 -1.75
C VAL A 210 8.56 -10.74 -1.29
N ASP A 211 8.45 -10.94 0.03
CA ASP A 211 7.79 -12.12 0.57
C ASP A 211 6.27 -11.96 0.47
N GLU A 212 5.57 -13.05 0.13
CA GLU A 212 4.14 -13.05 -0.18
C GLU A 212 3.80 -11.97 -1.22
N ILE A 213 4.55 -11.99 -2.35
CA ILE A 213 4.51 -10.97 -3.40
C ILE A 213 3.10 -10.73 -3.99
N ASP A 214 2.26 -11.73 -3.99
CA ASP A 214 0.87 -11.63 -4.41
C ASP A 214 0.02 -10.74 -3.49
N SER A 215 0.26 -10.73 -2.17
CA SER A 215 -0.37 -9.76 -1.29
C SER A 215 0.07 -8.34 -1.59
N CYS A 216 1.38 -8.14 -1.64
CA CYS A 216 1.95 -6.79 -1.74
C CYS A 216 1.66 -6.14 -3.09
N LEU A 217 1.77 -6.90 -4.20
CA LEU A 217 1.71 -6.35 -5.55
C LEU A 217 0.36 -6.54 -6.26
N ILE A 218 -0.54 -7.36 -5.71
CA ILE A 218 -1.88 -7.57 -6.29
C ILE A 218 -2.97 -7.14 -5.32
N ASP A 219 -3.02 -7.70 -4.10
CA ASP A 219 -4.10 -7.42 -3.17
C ASP A 219 -4.09 -5.99 -2.66
N GLU A 220 -2.96 -5.54 -2.11
CA GLU A 220 -2.81 -4.20 -1.56
C GLU A 220 -2.62 -3.13 -2.66
N ALA A 221 -2.26 -3.55 -3.87
CA ALA A 221 -2.00 -2.65 -4.99
C ALA A 221 -3.26 -2.13 -5.70
N ARG A 222 -4.43 -2.24 -5.08
CA ARG A 222 -5.70 -1.66 -5.56
C ARG A 222 -5.83 -0.18 -5.26
N THR A 223 -5.11 0.33 -4.26
CA THR A 223 -5.14 1.73 -3.83
C THR A 223 -3.73 2.30 -3.77
N PRO A 224 -3.52 3.58 -4.12
CA PRO A 224 -2.23 4.21 -3.97
C PRO A 224 -1.89 4.49 -2.50
N LEU A 225 -0.60 4.67 -2.22
CA LEU A 225 -0.12 5.27 -0.98
C LEU A 225 -0.30 6.78 -1.06
N ILE A 226 -0.88 7.37 -0.03
CA ILE A 226 -1.19 8.80 0.01
C ILE A 226 -0.72 9.39 1.33
N ILE A 227 0.10 10.45 1.26
CA ILE A 227 0.35 11.33 2.40
C ILE A 227 -0.61 12.50 2.26
N SER A 228 -1.42 12.72 3.29
CA SER A 228 -2.40 13.78 3.33
C SER A 228 -2.12 14.80 4.43
N GLY A 229 -2.55 16.03 4.22
CA GLY A 229 -2.54 17.11 5.21
C GLY A 229 -3.93 17.71 5.37
N SER A 230 -4.13 18.52 6.40
CA SER A 230 -5.42 19.17 6.65
C SER A 230 -5.80 20.11 5.51
N ALA A 231 -7.03 19.99 5.03
CA ALA A 231 -7.68 20.90 4.09
C ALA A 231 -8.69 21.83 4.82
N GLU A 232 -9.43 22.59 4.04
CA GLU A 232 -10.52 23.43 4.57
C GLU A 232 -11.62 22.56 5.23
N ASP A 233 -12.17 23.08 6.33
CA ASP A 233 -13.22 22.40 7.09
C ASP A 233 -14.58 22.53 6.38
N LYS A 234 -15.05 21.42 5.80
CA LYS A 234 -16.37 21.28 5.17
C LYS A 234 -17.34 20.40 5.97
N THR A 235 -17.04 20.15 7.23
CA THR A 235 -17.79 19.25 8.11
C THR A 235 -19.30 19.52 8.10
N ALA A 236 -19.70 20.79 8.16
CA ALA A 236 -21.11 21.19 8.17
C ALA A 236 -21.86 20.76 6.89
N GLN A 237 -21.17 20.74 5.73
CA GLN A 237 -21.79 20.33 4.47
C GLN A 237 -22.07 18.81 4.45
N TYR A 238 -21.14 17.97 4.91
CA TYR A 238 -21.35 16.52 4.98
C TYR A 238 -22.53 16.14 5.86
N LEU A 239 -22.63 16.75 7.03
CA LEU A 239 -23.75 16.51 7.97
C LEU A 239 -25.09 16.98 7.40
N ALA A 240 -25.12 18.09 6.69
CA ALA A 240 -26.35 18.60 6.06
C ALA A 240 -26.79 17.68 4.92
N ILE A 241 -25.86 17.27 4.05
CA ILE A 241 -26.14 16.42 2.90
C ILE A 241 -26.59 15.02 3.33
N ASP A 242 -25.94 14.40 4.33
CA ASP A 242 -26.38 13.10 4.86
C ASP A 242 -27.85 13.11 5.35
N LYS A 243 -28.28 14.20 5.98
CA LYS A 243 -29.67 14.34 6.42
C LYS A 243 -30.64 14.48 5.24
N LEU A 244 -30.24 15.20 4.19
CA LEU A 244 -31.08 15.44 3.03
C LEU A 244 -31.22 14.20 2.15
N ILE A 245 -30.14 13.47 1.95
CA ILE A 245 -30.10 12.23 1.14
C ILE A 245 -30.99 11.12 1.74
N LYS A 246 -31.11 11.05 3.05
CA LYS A 246 -32.02 10.11 3.73
C LYS A 246 -33.49 10.35 3.47
N GLN A 247 -33.85 11.42 2.73
CA GLN A 247 -35.20 11.70 2.28
C GLN A 247 -35.51 11.14 0.89
N LEU A 248 -34.51 10.60 0.19
CA LEU A 248 -34.67 9.97 -1.11
C LEU A 248 -35.19 8.54 -0.94
N ASP A 249 -36.05 8.13 -1.88
CA ASP A 249 -36.61 6.79 -1.95
C ASP A 249 -35.80 5.88 -2.89
N ASP A 250 -36.01 4.56 -2.82
CA ASP A 250 -35.31 3.55 -3.65
C ASP A 250 -35.48 3.76 -5.16
N LYS A 251 -36.46 4.55 -5.61
CA LYS A 251 -36.70 4.91 -7.01
C LYS A 251 -35.80 6.03 -7.51
N ASP A 252 -35.22 6.78 -6.60
CA ASP A 252 -34.42 7.97 -6.90
C ASP A 252 -32.99 7.63 -7.33
N TYR A 253 -32.55 6.37 -7.13
CA TYR A 253 -31.20 5.95 -7.48
C TYR A 253 -31.17 4.49 -7.98
N GLU A 254 -30.15 4.18 -8.78
CA GLU A 254 -29.84 2.84 -9.27
C GLU A 254 -28.52 2.38 -8.67
N ILE A 255 -28.53 1.17 -8.06
CA ILE A 255 -27.35 0.58 -7.45
C ILE A 255 -26.76 -0.45 -8.42
N ASP A 256 -25.50 -0.26 -8.80
CA ASP A 256 -24.70 -1.28 -9.44
C ASP A 256 -23.75 -1.93 -8.41
N GLU A 257 -24.20 -3.04 -7.85
CA GLU A 257 -23.40 -3.79 -6.86
C GLU A 257 -22.10 -4.36 -7.46
N LYS A 258 -22.08 -4.63 -8.77
CA LYS A 258 -20.90 -5.16 -9.46
C LYS A 258 -19.81 -4.12 -9.54
N ASP A 259 -20.17 -2.88 -9.86
CA ASP A 259 -19.21 -1.78 -10.01
C ASP A 259 -19.07 -0.95 -8.74
N LYS A 260 -19.74 -1.37 -7.64
CA LYS A 260 -19.81 -0.61 -6.38
C LYS A 260 -20.08 0.87 -6.66
N ASN A 261 -21.04 1.14 -7.54
CA ASN A 261 -21.43 2.46 -7.96
C ASN A 261 -22.92 2.68 -7.72
N ILE A 262 -23.30 3.94 -7.54
CA ILE A 262 -24.68 4.37 -7.36
C ILE A 262 -24.89 5.64 -8.18
N LEU A 263 -25.97 5.68 -8.93
CA LEU A 263 -26.31 6.79 -9.80
C LEU A 263 -27.71 7.26 -9.49
N LEU A 264 -27.93 8.58 -9.51
CA LEU A 264 -29.27 9.15 -9.41
C LEU A 264 -30.06 8.84 -10.70
N SER A 265 -31.31 8.42 -10.54
CA SER A 265 -32.27 8.33 -11.62
C SER A 265 -32.73 9.75 -12.06
N ASN A 266 -33.38 9.84 -13.19
CA ASN A 266 -33.95 11.11 -13.65
C ASN A 266 -34.98 11.69 -12.65
N GLU A 267 -35.73 10.84 -11.96
CA GLU A 267 -36.64 11.25 -10.88
C GLU A 267 -35.85 11.71 -9.65
N GLY A 268 -34.77 10.98 -9.31
CA GLY A 268 -33.89 11.31 -8.21
C GLY A 268 -33.18 12.65 -8.39
N ILE A 269 -32.77 13.00 -9.60
CA ILE A 269 -32.16 14.32 -9.88
C ILE A 269 -33.19 15.42 -9.58
N ASN A 270 -34.43 15.29 -10.05
CA ASN A 270 -35.48 16.27 -9.80
C ASN A 270 -35.80 16.38 -8.29
N ASN A 271 -35.84 15.27 -7.58
CA ASN A 271 -36.08 15.25 -6.15
C ASN A 271 -34.92 15.88 -5.35
N VAL A 272 -33.66 15.60 -5.73
CA VAL A 272 -32.49 16.26 -5.17
C VAL A 272 -32.54 17.76 -5.39
N GLU A 273 -32.82 18.22 -6.63
CA GLU A 273 -32.94 19.65 -6.95
C GLU A 273 -33.99 20.33 -6.06
N LYS A 274 -35.15 19.70 -5.88
CA LYS A 274 -36.20 20.23 -5.02
C LYS A 274 -35.76 20.30 -3.57
N ILE A 275 -35.28 19.19 -3.00
CA ILE A 275 -34.86 19.09 -1.60
C ILE A 275 -33.76 20.10 -1.28
N PHE A 276 -32.78 20.24 -2.17
CA PHE A 276 -31.62 21.11 -1.95
C PHE A 276 -31.92 22.58 -2.23
N THR A 277 -32.88 22.88 -3.09
CA THR A 277 -33.42 24.23 -3.29
C THR A 277 -34.18 24.66 -2.06
N ASP A 278 -35.07 23.81 -1.52
CA ASP A 278 -35.86 24.09 -0.31
C ASP A 278 -34.94 24.28 0.92
N ALA A 279 -33.80 23.59 0.94
CA ALA A 279 -32.76 23.74 1.96
C ALA A 279 -31.82 24.97 1.76
N GLY A 280 -31.95 25.69 0.63
CA GLY A 280 -31.12 26.85 0.31
C GLY A 280 -29.65 26.54 0.04
N ILE A 281 -29.32 25.30 -0.32
CA ILE A 281 -27.96 24.85 -0.58
C ILE A 281 -27.62 24.90 -2.07
N LEU A 282 -28.62 24.71 -2.94
CA LEU A 282 -28.42 24.66 -4.39
C LEU A 282 -28.32 26.09 -4.96
N LYS A 283 -27.31 26.33 -5.80
CA LYS A 283 -27.16 27.56 -6.58
C LYS A 283 -27.80 27.36 -7.95
N ASN A 284 -28.38 28.42 -8.48
CA ASN A 284 -28.98 28.47 -9.86
C ASN A 284 -30.02 27.39 -10.19
N ASN A 285 -30.64 26.75 -9.20
CA ASN A 285 -31.69 25.72 -9.36
C ASN A 285 -31.34 24.56 -10.33
N ASN A 286 -30.08 24.33 -10.64
CA ASN A 286 -29.63 23.22 -11.48
C ASN A 286 -28.52 22.45 -10.75
N PHE A 287 -28.76 21.18 -10.50
CA PHE A 287 -27.83 20.35 -9.75
C PHE A 287 -26.48 20.20 -10.45
N TYR A 288 -26.46 20.07 -11.78
CA TYR A 288 -25.26 19.92 -12.58
C TYR A 288 -24.61 21.22 -13.08
N ASP A 289 -25.03 22.36 -12.55
CA ASP A 289 -24.37 23.63 -12.84
C ASP A 289 -22.91 23.59 -12.40
N PRO A 290 -21.93 24.14 -13.15
CA PRO A 290 -20.52 24.21 -12.78
C PRO A 290 -20.27 24.72 -11.34
N GLU A 291 -21.12 25.64 -10.85
CA GLU A 291 -21.02 26.12 -9.47
C GLU A 291 -21.43 25.10 -8.39
N ASN A 292 -22.19 24.07 -8.76
CA ASN A 292 -22.66 23.01 -7.89
C ASN A 292 -21.85 21.71 -7.98
N LEU A 293 -20.79 21.64 -8.78
CA LEU A 293 -19.98 20.41 -8.97
C LEU A 293 -19.49 19.81 -7.64
N SER A 294 -19.08 20.66 -6.70
CA SER A 294 -18.69 20.19 -5.36
C SER A 294 -19.86 19.55 -4.62
N LEU A 295 -21.09 20.07 -4.78
CA LEU A 295 -22.30 19.54 -4.19
C LEU A 295 -22.66 18.18 -4.80
N VAL A 296 -22.59 18.06 -6.13
CA VAL A 296 -22.79 16.78 -6.85
C VAL A 296 -21.86 15.72 -6.31
N HIS A 297 -20.59 16.06 -6.12
CA HIS A 297 -19.61 15.15 -5.56
C HIS A 297 -19.99 14.67 -4.14
N HIS A 298 -20.33 15.61 -3.23
CA HIS A 298 -20.72 15.25 -1.86
C HIS A 298 -21.98 14.40 -1.80
N VAL A 299 -22.97 14.67 -2.68
CA VAL A 299 -24.20 13.87 -2.81
C VAL A 299 -23.87 12.44 -3.21
N ASN A 300 -23.05 12.28 -4.23
CA ASN A 300 -22.63 10.95 -4.68
C ASN A 300 -21.89 10.17 -3.57
N GLN A 301 -20.99 10.83 -2.82
CA GLN A 301 -20.31 10.18 -1.72
C GLN A 301 -21.26 9.81 -0.56
N ALA A 302 -22.22 10.64 -0.26
CA ALA A 302 -23.22 10.35 0.77
C ALA A 302 -24.15 9.18 0.34
N LEU A 303 -24.56 9.11 -0.92
CA LEU A 303 -25.29 7.95 -1.46
C LEU A 303 -24.46 6.66 -1.36
N ARG A 304 -23.21 6.69 -1.79
CA ARG A 304 -22.29 5.55 -1.66
C ARG A 304 -22.13 5.12 -0.22
N ALA A 305 -21.88 6.06 0.68
CA ALA A 305 -21.72 5.78 2.11
C ALA A 305 -22.95 5.10 2.72
N ASN A 306 -24.16 5.53 2.35
CA ASN A 306 -25.37 5.00 2.93
C ASN A 306 -25.79 3.63 2.35
N HIS A 307 -25.52 3.34 1.07
CA HIS A 307 -26.07 2.17 0.36
C HIS A 307 -25.04 1.11 -0.03
N LEU A 308 -23.75 1.46 -0.17
CA LEU A 308 -22.72 0.54 -0.65
C LEU A 308 -21.71 0.10 0.42
N PHE A 309 -21.65 0.79 1.56
CA PHE A 309 -20.68 0.51 2.61
C PHE A 309 -21.36 0.08 3.91
N GLU A 310 -20.98 -1.08 4.42
CA GLU A 310 -21.59 -1.72 5.59
C GLU A 310 -20.63 -1.73 6.78
N LYS A 311 -21.18 -1.37 7.96
CA LYS A 311 -20.45 -1.47 9.23
C LYS A 311 -20.18 -2.92 9.60
N GLY A 312 -18.92 -3.22 9.91
CA GLY A 312 -18.46 -4.58 10.25
C GLY A 312 -17.95 -5.38 9.06
N LYS A 313 -18.23 -4.94 7.83
CA LYS A 313 -17.70 -5.49 6.57
C LYS A 313 -16.60 -4.60 6.01
N ASP A 314 -16.95 -3.34 5.70
CA ASP A 314 -16.05 -2.39 5.05
C ASP A 314 -15.33 -1.48 6.07
N TYR A 315 -15.97 -1.21 7.22
CA TYR A 315 -15.42 -0.36 8.27
C TYR A 315 -15.96 -0.72 9.65
N ILE A 316 -15.26 -0.28 10.69
CA ILE A 316 -15.75 -0.31 12.08
C ILE A 316 -15.63 1.08 12.70
N VAL A 317 -16.41 1.32 13.75
CA VAL A 317 -16.25 2.49 14.63
C VAL A 317 -15.68 1.99 15.95
N LYS A 318 -14.46 2.43 16.28
CA LYS A 318 -13.76 2.10 17.53
C LYS A 318 -13.26 3.39 18.17
N ASP A 319 -13.58 3.60 19.45
CA ASP A 319 -13.17 4.78 20.21
C ASP A 319 -13.64 6.13 19.59
N GLY A 320 -14.82 6.12 18.95
CA GLY A 320 -15.37 7.31 18.28
C GLY A 320 -14.71 7.64 16.94
N VAL A 321 -13.81 6.78 16.43
CA VAL A 321 -13.11 6.95 15.15
C VAL A 321 -13.50 5.84 14.18
N LEU A 322 -13.77 6.22 12.93
CA LEU A 322 -14.02 5.28 11.84
C LEU A 322 -12.70 4.69 11.36
N LYS A 323 -12.61 3.36 11.31
CA LYS A 323 -11.45 2.62 10.83
C LYS A 323 -11.86 1.70 9.68
N ILE A 324 -11.06 1.67 8.64
CA ILE A 324 -11.29 0.83 7.47
C ILE A 324 -10.97 -0.62 7.81
N ILE A 325 -11.82 -1.53 7.34
CA ILE A 325 -11.51 -2.96 7.28
C ILE A 325 -11.08 -3.26 5.84
N ASP A 326 -9.93 -3.86 5.68
CA ASP A 326 -9.50 -4.34 4.37
C ASP A 326 -10.38 -5.55 3.98
N GLU A 327 -11.10 -5.44 2.89
CA GLU A 327 -12.02 -6.48 2.40
C GLU A 327 -11.33 -7.84 2.22
N LEU A 328 -10.07 -7.84 1.82
CA LEU A 328 -9.31 -9.06 1.54
C LEU A 328 -8.71 -9.68 2.80
N THR A 329 -8.16 -8.83 3.66
CA THR A 329 -7.42 -9.29 4.83
C THR A 329 -8.28 -9.36 6.08
N GLY A 330 -9.41 -8.67 6.09
CA GLY A 330 -10.25 -8.49 7.28
C GLY A 330 -9.55 -7.69 8.38
N ARG A 331 -8.40 -7.07 8.09
CA ARG A 331 -7.62 -6.28 9.05
C ARG A 331 -8.08 -4.84 9.10
N ILE A 332 -7.95 -4.25 10.28
CA ILE A 332 -8.10 -2.80 10.43
C ILE A 332 -6.86 -2.14 9.84
N LEU A 333 -7.07 -1.25 8.89
CA LEU A 333 -6.02 -0.44 8.30
C LEU A 333 -5.83 0.81 9.16
N GLU A 334 -4.89 0.75 10.10
CA GLU A 334 -4.59 1.89 10.97
C GLU A 334 -4.02 3.06 10.16
N GLY A 335 -4.51 4.27 10.46
CA GLY A 335 -4.05 5.49 9.81
C GLY A 335 -4.50 5.68 8.36
N ARG A 336 -5.20 4.71 7.75
CA ARG A 336 -5.79 4.86 6.41
C ARG A 336 -7.21 5.41 6.47
N ARG A 337 -7.56 6.20 5.46
CA ARG A 337 -8.90 6.77 5.28
C ARG A 337 -9.38 6.50 3.86
N PHE A 338 -10.71 6.37 3.68
CA PHE A 338 -11.29 6.36 2.35
C PHE A 338 -11.03 7.71 1.69
N GLY A 339 -10.70 7.71 0.41
CA GLY A 339 -10.48 8.91 -0.38
C GLY A 339 -11.78 9.63 -0.77
N ASP A 340 -11.61 10.76 -1.43
CA ASP A 340 -12.66 11.48 -2.16
C ASP A 340 -13.86 11.91 -1.31
N GLY A 341 -13.68 12.17 -0.01
CA GLY A 341 -14.76 12.58 0.87
C GLY A 341 -15.67 11.43 1.35
N LEU A 342 -15.45 10.19 0.89
CA LEU A 342 -16.24 9.03 1.33
C LEU A 342 -16.09 8.76 2.83
N HIS A 343 -14.87 8.95 3.38
CA HIS A 343 -14.64 8.76 4.81
C HIS A 343 -15.49 9.72 5.65
N GLN A 344 -15.53 10.99 5.25
CA GLN A 344 -16.37 12.03 5.90
C GLN A 344 -17.86 11.72 5.75
N ALA A 345 -18.27 11.22 4.59
CA ALA A 345 -19.66 10.80 4.37
C ALA A 345 -20.05 9.63 5.28
N LEU A 346 -19.11 8.67 5.51
CA LEU A 346 -19.32 7.57 6.45
C LEU A 346 -19.32 8.04 7.91
N GLU A 347 -18.43 8.98 8.29
CA GLU A 347 -18.41 9.61 9.60
C GLU A 347 -19.76 10.33 9.86
N ALA A 348 -20.30 11.03 8.86
CA ALA A 348 -21.62 11.68 8.94
C ALA A 348 -22.76 10.66 9.07
N LYS A 349 -22.72 9.54 8.29
CA LYS A 349 -23.67 8.41 8.39
C LYS A 349 -23.73 7.84 9.80
N GLU A 350 -22.56 7.59 10.41
CA GLU A 350 -22.41 7.00 11.74
C GLU A 350 -22.59 8.02 12.88
N LYS A 351 -22.79 9.32 12.55
CA LYS A 351 -22.99 10.42 13.52
C LYS A 351 -21.84 10.57 14.51
N ILE A 352 -20.63 10.33 14.05
CA ILE A 352 -19.38 10.60 14.78
C ILE A 352 -18.80 11.95 14.33
N ASP A 353 -17.78 12.44 15.03
CA ASP A 353 -17.14 13.70 14.67
C ASP A 353 -16.52 13.61 13.27
N VAL A 354 -17.09 14.38 12.33
CA VAL A 354 -16.59 14.45 10.95
C VAL A 354 -15.29 15.23 10.95
N GLN A 355 -14.22 14.57 10.59
CA GLN A 355 -12.90 15.17 10.51
C GLN A 355 -12.77 15.99 9.24
N ALA A 356 -11.99 17.08 9.26
CA ALA A 356 -11.70 17.86 8.06
C ALA A 356 -11.21 16.98 6.91
N GLU A 357 -11.55 17.34 5.67
CA GLU A 357 -10.98 16.68 4.50
C GLU A 357 -9.46 16.78 4.54
N ASN A 358 -8.81 15.72 4.15
CA ASN A 358 -7.37 15.72 3.98
C ASN A 358 -7.06 16.02 2.51
N GLN A 359 -6.15 16.94 2.29
CA GLN A 359 -5.63 17.22 0.95
C GLN A 359 -4.42 16.35 0.67
N THR A 360 -4.38 15.69 -0.48
CA THR A 360 -3.22 14.90 -0.91
C THR A 360 -2.00 15.79 -1.05
N LEU A 361 -0.95 15.49 -0.28
CA LEU A 361 0.36 16.15 -0.36
C LEU A 361 1.28 15.41 -1.31
N ALA A 362 1.28 14.09 -1.24
CA ALA A 362 2.06 13.22 -2.10
C ALA A 362 1.35 11.86 -2.23
N SER A 363 1.47 11.24 -3.38
CA SER A 363 0.91 9.91 -3.63
C SER A 363 1.80 9.11 -4.57
N ILE A 364 1.77 7.78 -4.43
CA ILE A 364 2.40 6.85 -5.38
C ILE A 364 1.65 5.51 -5.33
N THR A 365 1.47 4.87 -6.48
CA THR A 365 0.98 3.49 -6.50
C THR A 365 2.08 2.51 -6.13
N TYR A 366 1.73 1.36 -5.52
CA TYR A 366 2.70 0.29 -5.25
C TYR A 366 3.43 -0.13 -6.52
N GLN A 367 2.71 -0.22 -7.63
CA GLN A 367 3.28 -0.58 -8.92
C GLN A 367 4.39 0.36 -9.35
N ASN A 368 4.17 1.67 -9.26
CA ASN A 368 5.17 2.66 -9.62
C ASN A 368 6.28 2.79 -8.58
N TYR A 369 5.98 2.56 -7.29
CA TYR A 369 7.02 2.50 -6.27
C TYR A 369 8.01 1.36 -6.52
N PHE A 370 7.52 0.13 -6.74
CA PHE A 370 8.40 -1.01 -6.97
C PHE A 370 9.18 -0.93 -8.29
N LYS A 371 8.67 -0.21 -9.30
CA LYS A 371 9.44 0.08 -10.53
C LYS A 371 10.65 0.99 -10.32
N LEU A 372 10.80 1.63 -9.17
CA LEU A 372 12.02 2.39 -8.82
C LEU A 372 13.23 1.48 -8.58
N TYR A 373 13.01 0.24 -8.17
CA TYR A 373 14.08 -0.72 -7.96
C TYR A 373 14.69 -1.18 -9.28
N LYS A 374 16.03 -1.27 -9.29
CA LYS A 374 16.78 -1.80 -10.46
C LYS A 374 16.48 -3.27 -10.72
N LYS A 375 16.18 -4.02 -9.62
CA LYS A 375 15.80 -5.42 -9.67
C LYS A 375 14.74 -5.72 -8.62
N ILE A 376 13.76 -6.52 -8.99
CA ILE A 376 12.71 -7.00 -8.10
C ILE A 376 12.63 -8.51 -8.24
N SER A 377 12.36 -9.19 -7.15
CA SER A 377 11.96 -10.59 -7.12
C SER A 377 10.99 -10.83 -5.96
N GLY A 378 10.44 -12.01 -5.86
CA GLY A 378 9.62 -12.33 -4.70
C GLY A 378 9.21 -13.78 -4.67
N CYS A 379 8.61 -14.17 -3.57
CA CYS A 379 8.11 -15.52 -3.38
C CYS A 379 6.67 -15.49 -2.84
N THR A 380 5.92 -16.51 -3.20
CA THR A 380 4.59 -16.81 -2.65
C THR A 380 4.23 -18.27 -2.91
N GLY A 381 3.19 -18.77 -2.26
CA GLY A 381 2.68 -20.12 -2.54
C GLY A 381 1.65 -20.19 -3.67
N THR A 382 1.28 -19.07 -4.30
CA THR A 382 0.09 -18.94 -5.15
C THR A 382 0.26 -17.95 -6.30
N ALA A 383 1.44 -17.90 -6.95
CA ALA A 383 1.71 -16.95 -8.03
C ALA A 383 1.17 -17.39 -9.39
N ALA A 384 1.07 -18.70 -9.65
CA ALA A 384 0.74 -19.22 -10.99
C ALA A 384 -0.62 -18.77 -11.50
N THR A 385 -1.60 -18.55 -10.61
CA THR A 385 -2.93 -18.05 -10.98
C THR A 385 -2.92 -16.64 -11.56
N GLU A 386 -1.94 -15.83 -11.17
CA GLU A 386 -1.78 -14.42 -11.52
C GLU A 386 -0.49 -14.16 -12.34
N ALA A 387 0.08 -15.22 -12.93
CA ALA A 387 1.37 -15.12 -13.64
C ALA A 387 1.34 -14.12 -14.80
N GLU A 388 0.21 -14.00 -15.50
CA GLU A 388 0.01 -13.04 -16.58
C GLU A 388 0.07 -11.60 -16.05
N GLU A 389 -0.57 -11.30 -14.92
CA GLU A 389 -0.56 -9.99 -14.30
C GLU A 389 0.85 -9.61 -13.82
N PHE A 390 1.56 -10.52 -13.16
CA PHE A 390 2.95 -10.28 -12.74
C PHE A 390 3.87 -9.97 -13.93
N PHE A 391 3.68 -10.67 -15.03
CA PHE A 391 4.48 -10.43 -16.24
C PHE A 391 4.09 -9.13 -16.93
N GLU A 392 2.80 -8.84 -17.10
CA GLU A 392 2.33 -7.66 -17.83
C GLU A 392 2.63 -6.34 -17.09
N ILE A 393 2.46 -6.32 -15.75
CA ILE A 393 2.62 -5.09 -14.96
C ILE A 393 4.06 -4.88 -14.52
N TYR A 394 4.72 -5.95 -14.05
CA TYR A 394 6.03 -5.87 -13.38
C TYR A 394 7.17 -6.51 -14.17
N ASN A 395 6.87 -7.16 -15.29
CA ASN A 395 7.81 -7.97 -16.08
C ASN A 395 8.50 -9.09 -15.25
N LEU A 396 7.74 -9.69 -14.33
CA LEU A 396 8.21 -10.73 -13.43
C LEU A 396 7.70 -12.11 -13.87
N PRO A 397 8.54 -12.99 -14.45
CA PRO A 397 8.14 -14.35 -14.75
C PRO A 397 8.03 -15.19 -13.49
N VAL A 398 7.09 -16.12 -13.46
CA VAL A 398 6.85 -17.06 -12.35
C VAL A 398 7.49 -18.40 -12.63
N VAL A 399 8.24 -18.93 -11.67
CA VAL A 399 8.82 -20.27 -11.70
C VAL A 399 8.19 -21.10 -10.57
N ALA A 400 7.43 -22.12 -10.93
CA ALA A 400 6.82 -23.03 -9.97
C ALA A 400 7.85 -24.08 -9.53
N ILE A 401 8.14 -24.10 -8.23
CA ILE A 401 9.15 -24.97 -7.62
C ILE A 401 8.43 -26.18 -6.97
N PRO A 402 8.92 -27.40 -7.20
CA PRO A 402 8.35 -28.60 -6.58
C PRO A 402 8.50 -28.54 -5.04
N THR A 403 7.62 -29.23 -4.34
CA THR A 403 7.74 -29.38 -2.88
C THR A 403 8.86 -30.33 -2.49
N ASN A 404 9.52 -30.08 -1.36
CA ASN A 404 10.59 -30.94 -0.84
C ASN A 404 10.11 -32.38 -0.58
N LYS A 405 8.89 -32.52 -0.06
CA LYS A 405 8.22 -33.83 0.11
C LYS A 405 6.90 -33.84 -0.67
N GLN A 406 6.53 -35.02 -1.16
CA GLN A 406 5.25 -35.16 -1.87
C GLN A 406 4.09 -34.74 -0.96
N MET A 407 3.19 -33.91 -1.50
CA MET A 407 1.98 -33.53 -0.82
C MET A 407 0.98 -34.70 -0.81
N ILE A 408 0.52 -35.06 0.37
CA ILE A 408 -0.46 -36.13 0.61
C ILE A 408 -1.80 -35.60 1.15
N ARG A 409 -1.95 -34.27 1.27
CA ARG A 409 -3.19 -33.61 1.70
C ARG A 409 -4.33 -34.00 0.76
N GLU A 410 -5.50 -34.26 1.35
CA GLU A 410 -6.73 -34.54 0.64
C GLU A 410 -7.60 -33.29 0.54
N ASP A 411 -7.81 -32.82 -0.69
CA ASP A 411 -8.68 -31.69 -0.98
C ASP A 411 -10.03 -32.21 -1.47
N PHE A 412 -11.05 -32.22 -0.59
CA PHE A 412 -12.40 -32.65 -0.94
C PHE A 412 -13.07 -31.71 -1.92
N ASN A 413 -14.02 -32.23 -2.68
CA ASN A 413 -14.89 -31.42 -3.52
C ASN A 413 -15.75 -30.48 -2.68
N ASP A 414 -16.12 -29.35 -3.27
CA ASP A 414 -17.00 -28.39 -2.61
C ASP A 414 -18.38 -28.99 -2.39
N GLN A 415 -18.96 -28.69 -1.23
CA GLN A 415 -20.33 -29.02 -0.92
C GLN A 415 -21.24 -27.82 -1.11
N ILE A 416 -22.23 -27.93 -1.98
CA ILE A 416 -23.09 -26.82 -2.38
C ILE A 416 -24.48 -27.02 -1.81
N PHE A 417 -24.96 -25.98 -1.13
CA PHE A 417 -26.25 -25.92 -0.47
C PHE A 417 -27.14 -24.85 -1.10
N ARG A 418 -28.44 -24.99 -0.95
CA ARG A 418 -29.39 -24.04 -1.48
C ARG A 418 -29.39 -22.73 -0.66
N THR A 419 -29.40 -22.85 0.66
CA THR A 419 -29.49 -21.74 1.59
C THR A 419 -28.25 -21.63 2.48
N GLU A 420 -28.01 -20.45 3.02
CA GLU A 420 -26.94 -20.20 3.97
C GLU A 420 -27.16 -20.97 5.28
N ASP A 421 -28.41 -21.12 5.75
CA ASP A 421 -28.74 -21.88 6.95
C ASP A 421 -28.41 -23.37 6.81
N GLU A 422 -28.69 -23.99 5.67
CA GLU A 422 -28.33 -25.38 5.41
C GLU A 422 -26.81 -25.57 5.42
N LYS A 423 -26.09 -24.68 4.75
CA LYS A 423 -24.62 -24.63 4.74
C LYS A 423 -24.06 -24.49 6.14
N ASN A 424 -24.55 -23.56 6.93
CA ASN A 424 -24.08 -23.30 8.30
C ASN A 424 -24.31 -24.54 9.20
N ASN A 425 -25.43 -25.21 9.09
CA ASN A 425 -25.70 -26.44 9.82
C ASN A 425 -24.74 -27.57 9.42
N ALA A 426 -24.43 -27.70 8.13
CA ALA A 426 -23.48 -28.72 7.64
C ALA A 426 -22.05 -28.45 8.17
N ILE A 427 -21.61 -27.20 8.15
CA ILE A 427 -20.32 -26.80 8.69
C ILE A 427 -20.23 -27.11 10.18
N ILE A 428 -21.25 -26.75 10.98
CA ILE A 428 -21.26 -27.01 12.41
C ILE A 428 -21.23 -28.51 12.72
N ASN A 429 -21.97 -29.30 11.96
CA ASN A 429 -21.96 -30.78 12.13
C ASN A 429 -20.57 -31.34 11.82
N LYS A 430 -19.88 -30.87 10.79
CA LYS A 430 -18.51 -31.31 10.47
C LYS A 430 -17.50 -30.89 11.55
N ILE A 431 -17.65 -29.70 12.12
CA ILE A 431 -16.81 -29.25 13.24
C ILE A 431 -17.03 -30.14 14.48
N ILE A 432 -18.29 -30.53 14.76
CA ILE A 432 -18.62 -31.44 15.87
C ILE A 432 -17.97 -32.82 15.65
N GLU A 433 -18.02 -33.34 14.43
CA GLU A 433 -17.39 -34.62 14.06
C GLU A 433 -15.88 -34.55 14.30
N CYS A 434 -15.20 -33.54 13.79
CA CYS A 434 -13.76 -33.36 13.97
C CYS A 434 -13.39 -33.15 15.46
N ASN A 435 -14.14 -32.36 16.20
CA ASN A 435 -13.89 -32.12 17.62
C ASN A 435 -14.05 -33.40 18.46
N ASN A 436 -15.05 -34.25 18.13
CA ASN A 436 -15.26 -35.54 18.79
C ASN A 436 -14.13 -36.54 18.47
N SER A 437 -13.62 -36.56 17.25
CA SER A 437 -12.44 -37.36 16.86
C SER A 437 -11.12 -36.84 17.43
N GLY A 438 -11.07 -35.58 17.88
CA GLY A 438 -9.84 -34.93 18.36
C GLY A 438 -9.07 -34.19 17.27
N GLN A 439 -9.54 -34.18 16.01
CA GLN A 439 -8.90 -33.52 14.88
C GLN A 439 -8.96 -32.00 15.00
N PRO A 440 -7.86 -31.25 14.85
CA PRO A 440 -7.88 -29.80 14.85
C PRO A 440 -8.54 -29.23 13.59
N VAL A 441 -9.31 -28.14 13.74
CA VAL A 441 -10.06 -27.49 12.67
C VAL A 441 -9.71 -26.04 12.57
N LEU A 442 -9.47 -25.59 11.32
CA LEU A 442 -9.27 -24.19 10.98
C LEU A 442 -10.37 -23.75 10.02
N ILE A 443 -11.18 -22.77 10.43
CA ILE A 443 -12.35 -22.29 9.72
C ILE A 443 -12.02 -20.94 9.08
N PHE A 444 -12.12 -20.85 7.76
CA PHE A 444 -11.92 -19.64 6.99
C PHE A 444 -13.24 -18.97 6.63
N THR A 445 -13.37 -17.69 6.97
CA THR A 445 -14.52 -16.84 6.67
C THR A 445 -14.11 -15.63 5.84
N SER A 446 -15.02 -15.10 5.02
CA SER A 446 -14.77 -13.93 4.15
C SER A 446 -14.78 -12.60 4.91
N SER A 447 -15.47 -12.52 6.05
CA SER A 447 -15.63 -11.27 6.79
C SER A 447 -15.65 -11.46 8.30
N VAL A 448 -15.42 -10.36 9.01
CA VAL A 448 -15.51 -10.30 10.47
C VAL A 448 -16.91 -10.69 10.95
N ASN A 449 -17.97 -10.22 10.29
CA ASN A 449 -19.36 -10.56 10.62
C ASN A 449 -19.61 -12.06 10.53
N LYS A 450 -19.15 -12.70 9.44
CA LYS A 450 -19.29 -14.16 9.29
C LYS A 450 -18.51 -14.91 10.37
N SER A 451 -17.32 -14.43 10.75
CA SER A 451 -16.55 -15.04 11.85
C SER A 451 -17.32 -14.99 13.19
N GLU A 452 -18.04 -13.90 13.46
CA GLU A 452 -18.88 -13.76 14.66
C GLU A 452 -20.15 -14.61 14.61
N ILE A 453 -20.76 -14.79 13.44
CA ILE A 453 -21.90 -15.71 13.26
C ILE A 453 -21.50 -17.13 13.62
N TYR A 454 -20.39 -17.63 13.06
CA TYR A 454 -19.90 -18.99 13.39
C TYR A 454 -19.48 -19.11 14.85
N ALA A 455 -18.86 -18.08 15.45
CA ALA A 455 -18.56 -18.07 16.87
C ALA A 455 -19.83 -18.22 17.73
N ASN A 456 -20.88 -17.48 17.40
CA ASN A 456 -22.17 -17.59 18.09
C ASN A 456 -22.82 -18.96 17.92
N LEU A 457 -22.75 -19.57 16.73
CA LEU A 457 -23.26 -20.91 16.46
C LEU A 457 -22.50 -21.97 17.27
N LEU A 458 -21.17 -21.88 17.35
CA LEU A 458 -20.34 -22.80 18.14
C LEU A 458 -20.57 -22.63 19.65
N ASN A 459 -20.75 -21.37 20.11
CA ASN A 459 -21.14 -21.12 21.52
C ASN A 459 -22.48 -21.80 21.89
N LYS A 460 -23.48 -21.73 21.01
CA LYS A 460 -24.76 -22.43 21.22
C LYS A 460 -24.61 -23.97 21.35
N LYS A 461 -23.57 -24.54 20.74
CA LYS A 461 -23.23 -25.95 20.79
C LYS A 461 -22.19 -26.27 21.87
N ASN A 462 -21.77 -25.31 22.69
CA ASN A 462 -20.77 -25.48 23.75
C ASN A 462 -19.41 -25.99 23.24
N ILE A 463 -19.00 -25.61 22.02
CA ILE A 463 -17.71 -25.99 21.47
C ILE A 463 -16.70 -24.85 21.77
N LYS A 464 -15.62 -25.25 22.46
CA LYS A 464 -14.52 -24.30 22.75
C LYS A 464 -13.82 -23.91 21.45
N HIS A 465 -13.75 -22.62 21.17
CA HIS A 465 -13.11 -22.10 19.97
C HIS A 465 -12.41 -20.75 20.23
N VAL A 466 -11.57 -20.33 19.28
CA VAL A 466 -10.89 -19.03 19.30
C VAL A 466 -11.21 -18.32 17.99
N VAL A 467 -11.51 -17.01 18.06
CA VAL A 467 -11.79 -16.18 16.88
C VAL A 467 -10.62 -15.25 16.63
N LEU A 468 -10.10 -15.31 15.42
CA LEU A 468 -9.08 -14.40 14.89
C LEU A 468 -9.67 -13.53 13.80
N ASN A 469 -9.89 -12.29 14.14
CA ASN A 469 -10.35 -11.27 13.18
C ASN A 469 -9.75 -9.91 13.53
N ALA A 470 -10.07 -8.88 12.76
CA ALA A 470 -9.57 -7.52 12.93
C ALA A 470 -9.74 -6.90 14.33
N LYS A 471 -10.57 -7.48 15.19
CA LYS A 471 -10.78 -7.04 16.57
C LYS A 471 -9.75 -7.62 17.57
N ASN A 472 -9.12 -8.78 17.25
CA ASN A 472 -8.32 -9.59 18.17
C ASN A 472 -6.93 -9.94 17.61
N HIS A 473 -6.25 -9.03 16.94
CA HIS A 473 -5.00 -9.30 16.20
C HIS A 473 -3.72 -9.30 17.05
N GLU A 474 -3.74 -8.77 18.28
CA GLU A 474 -2.53 -8.62 19.13
C GLU A 474 -1.82 -9.95 19.47
N SER A 475 -2.58 -11.07 19.54
CA SER A 475 -2.05 -12.40 19.83
C SER A 475 -2.12 -13.37 18.64
N GLU A 476 -2.32 -12.84 17.44
CA GLU A 476 -2.59 -13.62 16.21
C GLU A 476 -1.55 -14.71 15.96
N ALA A 477 -0.28 -14.34 16.00
CA ALA A 477 0.82 -15.29 15.71
C ALA A 477 0.87 -16.45 16.70
N GLU A 478 0.60 -16.19 17.96
CA GLU A 478 0.61 -17.22 19.01
C GLU A 478 -0.60 -18.17 18.88
N ILE A 479 -1.78 -17.62 18.59
CA ILE A 479 -3.00 -18.42 18.43
C ILE A 479 -2.87 -19.33 17.20
N ILE A 480 -2.40 -18.81 16.07
CA ILE A 480 -2.22 -19.61 14.85
C ILE A 480 -1.14 -20.68 15.02
N ALA A 481 -0.03 -20.38 15.69
CA ALA A 481 0.99 -21.40 15.98
C ALA A 481 0.44 -22.59 16.79
N ASN A 482 -0.61 -22.37 17.57
CA ASN A 482 -1.29 -23.39 18.37
C ASN A 482 -2.49 -24.05 17.64
N ALA A 483 -2.79 -23.67 16.39
CA ALA A 483 -3.92 -24.20 15.63
C ALA A 483 -3.83 -25.72 15.39
N GLY A 484 -2.61 -26.28 15.39
CA GLY A 484 -2.38 -27.73 15.22
C GLY A 484 -2.49 -28.57 16.50
N LYS A 485 -2.98 -28.03 17.62
CA LYS A 485 -3.21 -28.79 18.83
C LYS A 485 -4.49 -29.66 18.76
N GLU A 486 -4.51 -30.79 19.48
CA GLU A 486 -5.70 -31.65 19.57
C GLU A 486 -6.95 -30.86 19.97
N LYS A 487 -8.06 -31.09 19.28
CA LYS A 487 -9.37 -30.45 19.50
C LYS A 487 -9.35 -28.90 19.33
N SER A 488 -8.32 -28.34 18.75
CA SER A 488 -8.27 -26.89 18.47
C SER A 488 -9.32 -26.57 17.41
N VAL A 489 -10.14 -25.51 17.67
CA VAL A 489 -11.09 -24.96 16.71
C VAL A 489 -10.82 -23.48 16.64
N ILE A 490 -10.34 -23.03 15.48
CA ILE A 490 -10.01 -21.62 15.24
C ILE A 490 -10.83 -21.11 14.07
N ILE A 491 -11.50 -19.97 14.27
CA ILE A 491 -12.20 -19.24 13.22
C ILE A 491 -11.30 -18.08 12.82
N THR A 492 -11.03 -17.94 11.54
CA THR A 492 -10.15 -16.88 11.02
C THR A 492 -10.73 -16.23 9.78
N THR A 493 -10.44 -14.96 9.57
CA THR A 493 -10.67 -14.30 8.28
C THR A 493 -9.56 -14.65 7.28
N SER A 494 -9.78 -14.41 5.99
CA SER A 494 -9.03 -14.97 4.86
C SER A 494 -7.50 -14.85 4.93
N ILE A 495 -6.95 -13.87 5.66
CA ILE A 495 -5.50 -13.60 5.67
C ILE A 495 -4.90 -13.56 7.08
N SER A 496 -5.69 -13.68 8.14
CA SER A 496 -5.15 -13.79 9.50
C SER A 496 -4.15 -14.95 9.61
N GLY A 497 -3.00 -14.71 10.26
CA GLY A 497 -1.94 -15.69 10.43
C GLY A 497 -1.06 -15.95 9.21
N ARG A 498 -1.13 -15.11 8.17
CA ARG A 498 -0.22 -15.21 7.01
C ARG A 498 1.24 -15.01 7.47
N GLY A 499 2.17 -15.78 6.90
CA GLY A 499 3.57 -15.78 7.34
C GLY A 499 3.85 -16.48 8.66
N VAL A 500 2.83 -17.05 9.34
CA VAL A 500 2.98 -17.86 10.55
C VAL A 500 2.80 -19.32 10.21
N ASP A 501 3.74 -20.16 10.66
CA ASP A 501 3.68 -21.61 10.47
C ASP A 501 2.74 -22.28 11.49
N ILE A 502 1.91 -23.22 11.02
CA ILE A 502 1.07 -24.06 11.86
C ILE A 502 1.78 -25.39 12.04
N GLN A 503 2.19 -25.70 13.26
CA GLN A 503 2.84 -26.95 13.60
C GLN A 503 1.84 -27.89 14.26
N LEU A 504 1.76 -29.13 13.76
CA LEU A 504 0.95 -30.17 14.41
C LEU A 504 1.55 -30.49 15.78
N GLY A 505 0.68 -30.54 16.82
CA GLY A 505 1.07 -30.66 18.21
C GLY A 505 1.27 -29.37 18.97
N GLY A 506 1.41 -28.20 18.25
CA GLY A 506 1.58 -26.87 18.81
C GLY A 506 2.97 -26.31 18.61
N LYS A 507 3.24 -25.12 19.18
CA LYS A 507 4.47 -24.36 18.98
C LYS A 507 5.69 -25.09 19.59
N LYS A 508 6.78 -25.20 18.82
CA LYS A 508 8.08 -25.70 19.30
C LYS A 508 8.57 -24.85 20.49
N GLY A 509 9.00 -25.55 21.56
CA GLY A 509 9.44 -24.89 22.80
C GLY A 509 8.32 -24.67 23.83
N SER A 510 7.06 -24.95 23.51
CA SER A 510 5.96 -24.92 24.48
C SER A 510 5.86 -26.21 25.34
N ILE A 511 6.42 -27.31 24.85
CA ILE A 511 6.44 -28.64 25.48
C ILE A 511 7.82 -29.26 25.16
N ALA A 512 8.24 -30.26 25.93
CA ALA A 512 9.44 -31.02 25.64
C ALA A 512 9.40 -31.66 24.25
N ASP A 513 10.51 -31.62 23.50
CA ASP A 513 10.56 -32.05 22.09
C ASP A 513 10.07 -33.50 21.86
N ASP A 514 10.31 -34.42 22.79
CA ASP A 514 9.81 -35.79 22.72
C ASP A 514 8.29 -35.87 22.83
N GLN A 515 7.70 -35.03 23.68
CA GLN A 515 6.27 -34.96 23.88
C GLN A 515 5.57 -34.28 22.69
N LEU A 516 6.20 -33.27 22.13
CA LEU A 516 5.73 -32.61 20.90
C LEU A 516 5.68 -33.60 19.73
N LYS A 517 6.67 -34.49 19.63
CA LYS A 517 6.72 -35.51 18.57
C LYS A 517 5.57 -36.52 18.73
N ILE A 518 5.30 -36.98 19.95
CA ILE A 518 4.18 -37.91 20.25
C ILE A 518 2.84 -37.26 19.90
N GLU A 519 2.64 -36.00 20.29
CA GLU A 519 1.41 -35.26 19.97
C GLU A 519 1.27 -35.02 18.45
N LYS A 520 2.35 -34.70 17.77
CA LYS A 520 2.36 -34.56 16.31
C LYS A 520 1.95 -35.86 15.62
N ASP A 521 2.52 -36.99 16.01
CA ASP A 521 2.22 -38.29 15.41
C ASP A 521 0.76 -38.70 15.70
N LYS A 522 0.24 -38.40 16.91
CA LYS A 522 -1.18 -38.60 17.24
C LYS A 522 -2.10 -37.82 16.32
N ILE A 523 -1.81 -36.50 16.08
CA ILE A 523 -2.66 -35.67 15.24
C ILE A 523 -2.57 -36.10 13.78
N LYS A 524 -1.40 -36.54 13.30
CA LYS A 524 -1.28 -37.16 11.97
C LYS A 524 -2.18 -38.37 11.83
N SER A 525 -2.19 -39.27 12.82
CA SER A 525 -3.07 -40.44 12.79
C SER A 525 -4.56 -40.07 12.79
N LEU A 526 -4.94 -38.88 13.23
CA LEU A 526 -6.31 -38.34 13.16
C LEU A 526 -6.64 -37.66 11.83
N GLY A 527 -5.69 -37.64 10.86
CA GLY A 527 -5.83 -36.99 9.54
C GLY A 527 -5.29 -35.58 9.47
N GLY A 528 -4.46 -35.15 10.45
CA GLY A 528 -3.83 -33.84 10.45
C GLY A 528 -4.80 -32.66 10.67
N LEU A 529 -4.42 -31.46 10.25
CA LEU A 529 -5.27 -30.27 10.34
C LEU A 529 -6.37 -30.30 9.27
N PHE A 530 -7.62 -30.10 9.70
CA PHE A 530 -8.76 -29.96 8.80
C PHE A 530 -9.07 -28.51 8.53
N VAL A 531 -9.08 -28.09 7.25
CA VAL A 531 -9.41 -26.73 6.83
C VAL A 531 -10.81 -26.68 6.25
N ILE A 532 -11.65 -25.80 6.79
CA ILE A 532 -13.01 -25.56 6.32
C ILE A 532 -13.10 -24.13 5.76
N GLY A 533 -13.42 -24.00 4.47
CA GLY A 533 -13.84 -22.74 3.88
C GLY A 533 -15.35 -22.59 3.99
N THR A 534 -15.84 -21.49 4.57
CA THR A 534 -17.28 -21.25 4.75
C THR A 534 -17.97 -20.74 3.49
N GLU A 535 -17.18 -20.40 2.48
CA GLU A 535 -17.56 -19.96 1.14
C GLU A 535 -16.34 -19.94 0.22
N ARG A 536 -16.53 -19.79 -1.08
CA ARG A 536 -15.44 -19.48 -2.01
C ARG A 536 -15.13 -17.98 -1.94
N MET A 537 -13.85 -17.68 -1.83
CA MET A 537 -13.37 -16.29 -1.82
C MET A 537 -13.41 -15.69 -3.24
N GLU A 538 -13.25 -14.37 -3.36
CA GLU A 538 -13.23 -13.69 -4.66
C GLU A 538 -12.14 -14.18 -5.60
N SER A 539 -11.02 -14.69 -5.06
CA SER A 539 -9.88 -15.18 -5.82
C SER A 539 -9.54 -16.63 -5.45
N ARG A 540 -9.29 -17.46 -6.49
CA ARG A 540 -8.80 -18.83 -6.36
C ARG A 540 -7.51 -18.91 -5.56
N ARG A 541 -6.70 -17.86 -5.64
CA ARG A 541 -5.45 -17.73 -4.92
C ARG A 541 -5.67 -17.76 -3.39
N VAL A 542 -6.65 -17.01 -2.90
CA VAL A 542 -6.99 -16.97 -1.46
C VAL A 542 -7.50 -18.33 -0.98
N ASP A 543 -8.31 -19.02 -1.80
CA ASP A 543 -8.73 -20.40 -1.50
C ASP A 543 -7.54 -21.36 -1.40
N ASN A 544 -6.57 -21.26 -2.32
CA ASN A 544 -5.34 -22.05 -2.30
C ASN A 544 -4.46 -21.73 -1.08
N GLN A 545 -4.42 -20.48 -0.64
CA GLN A 545 -3.73 -20.11 0.60
C GLN A 545 -4.40 -20.71 1.84
N ALA A 546 -5.74 -20.73 1.88
CA ALA A 546 -6.49 -21.40 2.95
C ALA A 546 -6.16 -22.90 2.98
N ARG A 547 -6.27 -23.59 1.83
CA ARG A 547 -5.90 -25.02 1.69
C ARG A 547 -4.45 -25.26 2.10
N GLY A 548 -3.53 -24.35 1.76
CA GLY A 548 -2.09 -24.44 2.06
C GLY A 548 -1.73 -24.31 3.55
N ARG A 549 -2.71 -24.05 4.42
CA ARG A 549 -2.50 -24.11 5.88
C ARG A 549 -2.36 -25.54 6.40
N SER A 550 -2.86 -26.51 5.66
CA SER A 550 -2.84 -27.93 5.99
C SER A 550 -1.95 -28.73 5.04
N GLY A 551 -1.49 -29.91 5.47
CA GLY A 551 -0.72 -30.84 4.64
C GLY A 551 0.65 -30.31 4.24
N ARG A 552 1.42 -29.72 5.16
CA ARG A 552 2.75 -29.15 4.94
C ARG A 552 3.85 -30.19 5.09
N GLN A 553 4.93 -30.10 4.31
CA GLN A 553 6.11 -30.96 4.39
C GLN A 553 5.77 -32.47 4.40
N GLY A 554 4.75 -32.87 3.64
CA GLY A 554 4.31 -34.27 3.55
C GLY A 554 3.54 -34.77 4.78
N ASP A 555 3.03 -33.87 5.62
CA ASP A 555 2.13 -34.21 6.71
C ASP A 555 0.71 -34.46 6.16
N GLU A 556 -0.08 -35.29 6.83
CA GLU A 556 -1.49 -35.48 6.56
C GLU A 556 -2.26 -34.18 6.79
N GLY A 557 -3.39 -34.04 6.10
CA GLY A 557 -4.28 -32.93 6.24
C GLY A 557 -5.43 -33.01 5.25
N SER A 558 -6.45 -32.20 5.47
CA SER A 558 -7.62 -32.17 4.59
C SER A 558 -8.18 -30.76 4.44
N SER A 559 -8.87 -30.53 3.33
CA SER A 559 -9.61 -29.28 3.14
C SER A 559 -10.95 -29.50 2.43
N ILE A 560 -11.95 -28.68 2.77
CA ILE A 560 -13.26 -28.66 2.13
C ILE A 560 -13.82 -27.24 2.12
N PHE A 561 -14.55 -26.89 1.06
CA PHE A 561 -15.31 -25.65 1.00
C PHE A 561 -16.83 -25.96 0.99
N TYR A 562 -17.56 -25.18 1.78
CA TYR A 562 -19.01 -25.19 1.83
C TYR A 562 -19.53 -23.92 1.16
N VAL A 563 -20.40 -24.07 0.19
CA VAL A 563 -20.89 -22.96 -0.65
C VAL A 563 -22.41 -22.94 -0.62
N SER A 564 -22.99 -21.74 -0.57
CA SER A 564 -24.42 -21.54 -0.72
C SER A 564 -24.71 -20.76 -2.01
N LEU A 565 -25.91 -20.95 -2.59
CA LEU A 565 -26.38 -20.12 -3.70
C LEU A 565 -26.63 -18.65 -3.29
N GLU A 566 -26.78 -18.43 -1.99
CA GLU A 566 -26.98 -17.11 -1.39
C GLU A 566 -25.65 -16.37 -1.10
N ASP A 567 -24.50 -17.06 -1.24
CA ASP A 567 -23.19 -16.42 -1.06
C ASP A 567 -22.95 -15.34 -2.12
N ASP A 568 -22.28 -14.25 -1.74
CA ASP A 568 -22.06 -13.06 -2.60
C ASP A 568 -21.47 -13.41 -3.97
N LEU A 569 -20.49 -14.30 -4.04
CA LEU A 569 -19.89 -14.74 -5.30
C LEU A 569 -20.94 -15.37 -6.24
N MET A 570 -21.83 -16.18 -5.66
CA MET A 570 -22.89 -16.87 -6.42
C MET A 570 -24.00 -15.92 -6.83
N ARG A 571 -24.41 -15.02 -5.95
CA ARG A 571 -25.46 -14.03 -6.18
C ARG A 571 -25.05 -13.01 -7.25
N ILE A 572 -23.79 -12.49 -7.21
CA ILE A 572 -23.34 -11.41 -8.07
C ILE A 572 -22.83 -11.94 -9.43
N PHE A 573 -22.08 -13.04 -9.42
CA PHE A 573 -21.38 -13.57 -10.60
C PHE A 573 -21.91 -14.91 -11.11
N GLY A 574 -22.85 -15.54 -10.39
CA GLY A 574 -23.56 -16.73 -10.83
C GLY A 574 -24.43 -16.43 -12.06
N SER A 575 -24.51 -17.36 -12.99
CA SER A 575 -25.42 -17.22 -14.14
C SER A 575 -26.83 -17.67 -13.76
N GLU A 576 -27.87 -16.96 -14.26
CA GLU A 576 -29.28 -17.40 -14.13
C GLU A 576 -29.51 -18.82 -14.64
N SER A 577 -28.73 -19.26 -15.63
CA SER A 577 -28.76 -20.63 -16.12
C SER A 577 -28.32 -21.65 -15.10
N MET A 578 -27.44 -21.28 -14.17
CA MET A 578 -26.95 -22.13 -13.10
C MET A 578 -28.01 -22.27 -12.00
N ASN A 579 -28.68 -21.19 -11.63
CA ASN A 579 -29.79 -21.23 -10.67
C ASN A 579 -30.93 -22.08 -11.20
N ASN A 580 -31.32 -21.91 -12.45
CA ASN A 580 -32.36 -22.72 -13.13
C ASN A 580 -31.95 -24.20 -13.26
N MET A 581 -30.67 -24.51 -13.39
CA MET A 581 -30.17 -25.88 -13.48
C MET A 581 -30.19 -26.57 -12.10
N LEU A 582 -29.84 -25.85 -11.05
CA LEU A 582 -29.84 -26.34 -9.68
C LEU A 582 -31.28 -26.60 -9.18
N GLU A 583 -32.24 -25.75 -9.56
CA GLU A 583 -33.67 -25.99 -9.31
C GLU A 583 -34.17 -27.26 -10.01
N LYS A 584 -33.70 -27.51 -11.26
CA LYS A 584 -34.04 -28.72 -11.99
C LYS A 584 -33.42 -29.99 -11.46
N LEU A 585 -32.27 -29.90 -10.76
CA LEU A 585 -31.62 -31.06 -10.12
C LEU A 585 -32.32 -31.52 -8.85
N GLY A 586 -33.39 -30.84 -8.39
CA GLY A 586 -34.32 -31.31 -7.38
C GLY A 586 -33.69 -31.48 -5.98
N LEU A 587 -32.84 -30.50 -5.59
CA LEU A 587 -32.33 -30.46 -4.20
C LEU A 587 -33.47 -30.53 -3.18
N LYS A 588 -33.46 -31.58 -2.40
CA LYS A 588 -34.29 -31.66 -1.19
C LYS A 588 -33.67 -30.86 -0.08
N ASN A 589 -34.49 -30.33 0.83
CA ASN A 589 -34.00 -29.54 1.96
C ASN A 589 -32.94 -30.31 2.76
N GLY A 590 -31.76 -29.70 2.90
CA GLY A 590 -30.64 -30.26 3.67
C GLY A 590 -29.69 -31.19 2.91
N GLU A 591 -29.89 -31.44 1.61
CA GLU A 591 -28.95 -32.21 0.79
C GLU A 591 -27.91 -31.32 0.15
N SER A 592 -26.64 -31.75 0.13
CA SER A 592 -25.57 -31.09 -0.62
C SER A 592 -25.41 -31.72 -2.00
N ILE A 593 -25.05 -30.90 -2.99
CA ILE A 593 -24.62 -31.40 -4.29
C ILE A 593 -23.10 -31.40 -4.35
N ASP A 594 -22.54 -32.54 -4.68
CA ASP A 594 -21.12 -32.68 -5.05
C ASP A 594 -21.07 -33.07 -6.53
N HIS A 595 -20.87 -32.07 -7.40
CA HIS A 595 -20.81 -32.33 -8.84
C HIS A 595 -19.69 -31.53 -9.52
N PRO A 596 -18.79 -32.17 -10.29
CA PRO A 596 -17.62 -31.53 -10.91
C PRO A 596 -17.97 -30.34 -11.83
N TRP A 597 -19.17 -30.32 -12.42
CA TRP A 597 -19.59 -29.22 -13.29
C TRP A 597 -19.86 -27.94 -12.52
N ILE A 598 -20.36 -28.04 -11.30
CA ILE A 598 -20.67 -26.89 -10.45
C ILE A 598 -19.37 -26.28 -9.95
N ASN A 599 -18.40 -27.13 -9.56
CA ASN A 599 -17.05 -26.66 -9.22
C ASN A 599 -16.41 -25.88 -10.35
N LYS A 600 -16.56 -26.33 -11.61
CA LYS A 600 -16.11 -25.58 -12.79
C LYS A 600 -16.86 -24.27 -13.00
N ALA A 601 -18.15 -24.21 -12.66
CA ALA A 601 -18.93 -22.99 -12.77
C ALA A 601 -18.50 -21.94 -11.73
N LEU A 602 -18.22 -22.37 -10.47
CA LEU A 602 -17.66 -21.56 -9.42
C LEU A 602 -16.28 -21.01 -9.81
N GLU A 603 -15.40 -21.87 -10.31
CA GLU A 603 -14.08 -21.47 -10.79
C GLU A 603 -14.15 -20.43 -11.90
N ARG A 604 -15.09 -20.56 -12.84
CA ARG A 604 -15.32 -19.55 -13.88
C ARG A 604 -15.87 -18.23 -13.31
N ALA A 605 -16.70 -18.28 -12.28
CA ALA A 605 -17.16 -17.07 -11.59
C ALA A 605 -15.98 -16.34 -10.93
N GLN A 606 -15.11 -17.04 -10.20
CA GLN A 606 -13.89 -16.47 -9.64
C GLN A 606 -12.97 -15.90 -10.72
N GLN A 607 -12.77 -16.60 -11.85
CA GLN A 607 -11.97 -16.08 -12.97
C GLN A 607 -12.50 -14.77 -13.52
N LYS A 608 -13.83 -14.59 -13.59
CA LYS A 608 -14.44 -13.32 -14.01
C LYS A 608 -14.15 -12.19 -13.02
N VAL A 609 -14.21 -12.48 -11.70
CA VAL A 609 -13.88 -11.52 -10.66
C VAL A 609 -12.41 -11.14 -10.73
N GLU A 610 -11.53 -12.12 -10.85
CA GLU A 610 -10.08 -11.93 -11.01
C GLU A 610 -9.76 -11.05 -12.21
N ALA A 611 -10.32 -11.36 -13.39
CA ALA A 611 -10.11 -10.58 -14.61
C ALA A 611 -10.60 -9.13 -14.45
N ARG A 612 -11.77 -8.93 -13.84
CA ARG A 612 -12.28 -7.59 -13.57
C ARG A 612 -11.37 -6.80 -12.61
N ASN A 613 -10.95 -7.43 -11.53
CA ASN A 613 -10.02 -6.80 -10.58
C ASN A 613 -8.69 -6.43 -11.25
N PHE A 614 -8.21 -7.28 -12.16
CA PHE A 614 -7.03 -7.00 -12.99
C PHE A 614 -7.26 -5.77 -13.88
N ASP A 615 -8.40 -5.67 -14.58
CA ASP A 615 -8.73 -4.52 -15.41
C ASP A 615 -8.81 -3.21 -14.62
N ILE A 616 -9.36 -3.26 -13.39
CA ILE A 616 -9.40 -2.10 -12.49
C ILE A 616 -7.97 -1.66 -12.15
N ARG A 617 -7.09 -2.59 -11.72
CA ARG A 617 -5.68 -2.28 -11.41
C ARG A 617 -4.94 -1.74 -12.64
N LYS A 618 -5.15 -2.36 -13.81
CA LYS A 618 -4.55 -1.92 -15.08
C LYS A 618 -4.99 -0.51 -15.46
N THR A 619 -6.24 -0.18 -15.25
CA THR A 619 -6.77 1.17 -15.49
C THR A 619 -6.18 2.18 -14.53
N LEU A 620 -6.12 1.86 -13.23
CA LEU A 620 -5.49 2.70 -12.21
C LEU A 620 -4.04 3.03 -12.57
N ILE A 621 -3.26 2.03 -12.99
CA ILE A 621 -1.87 2.21 -13.42
C ILE A 621 -1.76 3.11 -14.65
N LYS A 622 -2.64 2.96 -15.64
CA LYS A 622 -2.62 3.78 -16.85
C LYS A 622 -2.79 5.27 -16.54
N PHE A 623 -3.65 5.61 -15.59
CA PHE A 623 -3.82 6.99 -15.12
C PHE A 623 -2.64 7.45 -14.24
N ASP A 624 -2.18 6.60 -13.30
CA ASP A 624 -1.07 6.98 -12.41
C ASP A 624 0.27 7.08 -13.15
N ASN A 625 0.47 6.37 -14.26
CA ASN A 625 1.69 6.50 -15.06
C ASN A 625 1.88 7.94 -15.58
N VAL A 626 0.80 8.63 -15.95
CA VAL A 626 0.87 10.03 -16.39
C VAL A 626 1.37 10.93 -15.25
N LEU A 627 0.81 10.73 -14.05
CA LEU A 627 1.26 11.45 -12.86
C LEU A 627 2.69 11.04 -12.46
N ASN A 628 3.04 9.77 -12.64
CA ASN A 628 4.35 9.24 -12.30
C ASN A 628 5.48 9.85 -13.14
N ASP A 629 5.26 9.99 -14.44
CA ASP A 629 6.24 10.66 -15.33
C ASP A 629 6.48 12.10 -14.87
N GLN A 630 5.44 12.82 -14.53
CA GLN A 630 5.51 14.19 -14.00
C GLN A 630 6.17 14.23 -12.62
N ARG A 631 5.86 13.27 -11.75
CA ARG A 631 6.48 13.12 -10.42
C ARG A 631 7.99 12.92 -10.54
N HIS A 632 8.45 12.10 -11.49
CA HIS A 632 9.88 11.90 -11.72
C HIS A 632 10.59 13.22 -12.11
N VAL A 633 9.98 14.04 -12.95
CA VAL A 633 10.55 15.34 -13.31
C VAL A 633 10.63 16.26 -12.09
N VAL A 634 9.52 16.40 -11.35
CA VAL A 634 9.46 17.30 -10.18
C VAL A 634 10.41 16.85 -9.07
N PHE A 635 10.43 15.56 -8.73
CA PHE A 635 11.31 15.03 -7.70
C PHE A 635 12.78 15.06 -8.09
N SER A 636 13.10 14.90 -9.38
CA SER A 636 14.45 15.08 -9.91
C SER A 636 14.90 16.54 -9.81
N GLN A 637 14.05 17.48 -10.18
CA GLN A 637 14.34 18.92 -10.02
C GLN A 637 14.54 19.28 -8.55
N ARG A 638 13.70 18.74 -7.67
CA ARG A 638 13.80 18.93 -6.23
C ARG A 638 15.11 18.38 -5.66
N LYS A 639 15.48 17.16 -6.05
CA LYS A 639 16.73 16.51 -5.66
C LYS A 639 17.95 17.27 -6.17
N ASN A 640 17.91 17.75 -7.42
CA ASN A 640 18.97 18.53 -8.02
C ASN A 640 19.13 19.86 -7.27
N ALA A 641 18.04 20.54 -6.93
CA ALA A 641 18.08 21.77 -6.14
C ALA A 641 18.64 21.54 -4.72
N MET A 642 18.27 20.45 -4.06
CA MET A 642 18.84 20.09 -2.75
C MET A 642 20.35 19.83 -2.80
N ASN A 643 20.83 19.19 -3.87
CA ASN A 643 22.24 18.83 -4.05
C ASN A 643 23.09 19.95 -4.66
N SER A 644 22.46 21.01 -5.20
CA SER A 644 23.18 22.10 -5.86
C SER A 644 23.81 23.02 -4.82
N ASP A 645 25.12 23.25 -4.96
CA ASP A 645 25.84 24.32 -4.25
C ASP A 645 25.61 25.69 -4.87
N ASN A 646 25.01 25.74 -6.06
CA ASN A 646 24.91 26.97 -6.89
C ASN A 646 23.47 27.31 -7.27
N ILE A 647 22.57 27.40 -6.27
CA ILE A 647 21.15 27.78 -6.48
C ILE A 647 21.00 29.13 -7.18
N PHE A 648 21.99 30.02 -7.10
CA PHE A 648 21.99 31.32 -7.77
C PHE A 648 22.04 31.20 -9.30
N GLU A 649 22.66 30.15 -9.86
CA GLU A 649 22.61 29.90 -11.30
C GLU A 649 21.21 29.55 -11.75
N TYR A 650 20.52 28.64 -11.04
CA TYR A 650 19.12 28.30 -11.35
C TYR A 650 18.22 29.54 -11.36
N SER A 651 18.32 30.39 -10.34
CA SER A 651 17.49 31.60 -10.28
C SER A 651 17.86 32.62 -11.37
N ASN A 652 19.12 32.68 -11.80
CA ASN A 652 19.52 33.53 -12.92
C ASN A 652 19.01 33.00 -14.27
N GLU A 653 19.01 31.68 -14.48
CA GLU A 653 18.44 31.05 -15.68
C GLU A 653 16.93 31.30 -15.76
N PHE A 654 16.22 31.08 -14.69
CA PHE A 654 14.77 31.31 -14.63
C PHE A 654 14.43 32.80 -14.85
N LEU A 655 15.22 33.70 -14.28
CA LEU A 655 15.04 35.12 -14.52
C LEU A 655 15.18 35.47 -16.00
N LYS A 656 16.20 34.91 -16.68
CA LYS A 656 16.41 35.14 -18.13
C LYS A 656 15.23 34.61 -18.95
N GLU A 657 14.75 33.40 -18.65
CA GLU A 657 13.60 32.81 -19.34
C GLU A 657 12.35 33.68 -19.17
N ILE A 658 12.08 34.12 -17.95
CA ILE A 658 10.92 34.96 -17.61
C ILE A 658 11.03 36.32 -18.33
N ILE A 659 12.21 36.94 -18.36
CA ILE A 659 12.41 38.20 -19.08
C ILE A 659 12.16 38.02 -20.58
N ASN A 660 12.64 36.89 -21.16
CA ASN A 660 12.40 36.60 -22.57
C ASN A 660 10.90 36.43 -22.86
N ASP A 661 10.16 35.79 -21.99
CA ASP A 661 8.70 35.63 -22.16
C ASP A 661 7.95 36.94 -21.98
N ILE A 662 8.37 37.80 -21.07
CA ILE A 662 7.85 39.16 -20.93
C ILE A 662 8.08 39.96 -22.20
N LEU A 663 9.29 39.89 -22.80
CA LEU A 663 9.62 40.61 -24.03
C LEU A 663 8.81 40.11 -25.24
N LYS A 664 8.54 38.79 -25.32
CA LYS A 664 7.62 38.22 -26.33
C LYS A 664 6.20 38.78 -26.16
N LEU A 665 5.68 38.84 -24.94
CA LEU A 665 4.37 39.43 -24.64
C LEU A 665 4.32 40.93 -25.00
N LYS A 666 5.41 41.64 -24.78
CA LYS A 666 5.56 43.04 -25.17
C LYS A 666 5.47 43.22 -26.68
N ALA A 667 6.16 42.38 -27.46
CA ALA A 667 6.10 42.39 -28.92
C ALA A 667 4.67 42.10 -29.44
N LEU A 668 3.95 41.18 -28.81
CA LEU A 668 2.55 40.86 -29.11
C LEU A 668 1.61 42.05 -28.74
N ASN A 669 1.89 42.75 -27.65
CA ASN A 669 1.11 43.90 -27.22
C ASN A 669 1.27 45.11 -28.15
N LEU A 670 2.45 45.29 -28.75
CA LEU A 670 2.70 46.30 -29.79
C LEU A 670 1.82 46.06 -31.02
N SER A 671 1.50 44.82 -31.36
CA SER A 671 0.62 44.45 -32.48
C SER A 671 -0.88 44.55 -32.12
N ASN A 672 -1.25 44.52 -30.83
CA ASN A 672 -2.63 44.63 -30.34
C ASN A 672 -2.72 45.48 -29.06
N PRO A 673 -2.85 46.84 -29.18
CA PRO A 673 -2.77 47.78 -28.04
C PRO A 673 -3.89 47.62 -26.97
N LYS A 674 -4.93 46.83 -27.24
CA LYS A 674 -6.00 46.53 -26.26
C LYS A 674 -5.65 45.39 -25.28
N ASN A 675 -4.54 44.68 -25.52
CA ASN A 675 -4.11 43.61 -24.67
C ASN A 675 -3.23 44.14 -23.52
N ASN A 676 -3.68 44.06 -22.31
CA ASN A 676 -2.96 44.46 -21.09
C ASN A 676 -2.09 43.37 -20.49
N GLU A 677 -1.94 42.22 -21.15
CA GLU A 677 -1.22 41.04 -20.61
C GLU A 677 0.24 41.37 -20.23
N PHE A 678 0.95 42.08 -21.07
CA PHE A 678 2.31 42.51 -20.77
C PHE A 678 2.40 43.31 -19.46
N SER A 679 1.56 44.34 -19.33
CA SER A 679 1.55 45.19 -18.14
C SER A 679 1.16 44.43 -16.89
N ASN A 680 0.17 43.53 -17.00
CA ASN A 680 -0.28 42.68 -15.89
C ASN A 680 0.80 41.68 -15.48
N ARG A 681 1.43 41.01 -16.45
CA ARG A 681 2.51 40.05 -16.18
C ARG A 681 3.73 40.75 -15.58
N LEU A 682 4.11 41.90 -16.08
CA LEU A 682 5.19 42.71 -15.52
C LEU A 682 4.90 43.09 -14.06
N LYS A 683 3.71 43.59 -13.77
CA LYS A 683 3.30 43.94 -12.41
C LYS A 683 3.28 42.75 -11.47
N GLN A 684 2.88 41.58 -11.95
CA GLN A 684 2.88 40.36 -11.18
C GLN A 684 4.30 39.94 -10.73
N ILE A 685 5.28 40.06 -11.63
CA ILE A 685 6.66 39.65 -11.35
C ILE A 685 7.38 40.65 -10.47
N VAL A 686 7.36 41.92 -10.86
CA VAL A 686 8.13 42.96 -10.15
C VAL A 686 7.42 43.44 -8.88
N GLY A 687 6.09 43.28 -8.79
CA GLY A 687 5.29 43.53 -7.62
C GLY A 687 5.60 44.84 -6.92
N LYS A 688 5.93 44.75 -5.62
CA LYS A 688 6.29 45.89 -4.77
C LYS A 688 7.75 46.30 -4.86
N SER A 689 8.59 45.63 -5.68
CA SER A 689 10.01 45.92 -5.82
C SER A 689 10.27 47.17 -6.66
N PHE A 690 9.32 47.55 -7.51
CA PHE A 690 9.35 48.79 -8.33
C PHE A 690 8.25 49.75 -7.91
N THR A 691 8.53 51.03 -7.98
CA THR A 691 7.52 52.08 -7.77
C THR A 691 6.61 52.21 -9.00
N GLU A 692 5.45 52.84 -8.87
CA GLU A 692 4.51 53.03 -9.99
C GLU A 692 5.13 53.86 -11.15
N ASN A 693 6.04 54.78 -10.86
CA ASN A 693 6.73 55.55 -11.88
C ASN A 693 7.77 54.70 -12.64
N GLU A 694 8.59 53.93 -11.92
CA GLU A 694 9.52 52.97 -12.52
C GLU A 694 8.79 51.93 -13.40
N LEU A 695 7.60 51.49 -12.99
CA LEU A 695 6.77 50.57 -13.78
C LEU A 695 6.28 51.20 -15.10
N LYS A 696 5.87 52.47 -15.08
CA LYS A 696 5.45 53.20 -16.28
C LYS A 696 6.61 53.37 -17.23
N GLU A 697 7.81 53.68 -16.71
CA GLU A 697 9.04 53.80 -17.49
C GLU A 697 9.41 52.43 -18.12
N LEU A 698 9.37 51.36 -17.39
CA LEU A 698 9.61 50.00 -17.88
C LEU A 698 8.66 49.57 -19.01
N ILE A 699 7.39 49.94 -18.91
CA ILE A 699 6.41 49.63 -19.95
C ILE A 699 6.74 50.31 -21.27
N SER A 700 7.30 51.52 -21.22
CA SER A 700 7.66 52.32 -22.40
C SER A 700 9.12 52.16 -22.86
N ALA A 701 9.97 51.50 -22.03
CA ALA A 701 11.41 51.35 -22.31
C ALA A 701 11.68 50.39 -23.48
N LYS A 702 12.87 50.43 -24.06
CA LYS A 702 13.35 49.47 -25.08
C LYS A 702 13.62 48.13 -24.44
N ASP A 703 13.60 47.05 -25.21
CA ASP A 703 13.73 45.66 -24.71
C ASP A 703 15.03 45.43 -23.94
N ASP A 704 16.15 45.95 -24.41
CA ASP A 704 17.46 45.90 -23.73
C ASP A 704 17.42 46.59 -22.36
N GLU A 705 16.72 47.74 -22.29
CA GLU A 705 16.60 48.52 -21.08
C GLU A 705 15.70 47.80 -20.04
N VAL A 706 14.60 47.19 -20.49
CA VAL A 706 13.73 46.34 -19.63
C VAL A 706 14.52 45.20 -19.04
N ASN A 707 15.28 44.48 -19.88
CA ASN A 707 16.13 43.37 -19.40
C ASN A 707 17.13 43.85 -18.35
N LYS A 708 17.86 44.96 -18.67
CA LYS A 708 18.89 45.48 -17.77
C LYS A 708 18.33 45.97 -16.44
N GLN A 709 17.21 46.67 -16.43
CA GLN A 709 16.61 47.20 -15.20
C GLN A 709 16.08 46.10 -14.30
N ILE A 710 15.38 45.08 -14.84
CA ILE A 710 14.87 43.94 -14.07
C ILE A 710 16.04 43.12 -13.51
N THR A 711 17.04 42.80 -14.33
CA THR A 711 18.21 42.03 -13.90
C THR A 711 19.00 42.76 -12.80
N ASN A 712 19.25 44.06 -12.99
CA ASN A 712 19.95 44.87 -11.99
C ASN A 712 19.20 44.93 -10.65
N LYS A 713 17.88 45.10 -10.68
CA LYS A 713 17.05 45.12 -9.47
C LYS A 713 17.11 43.78 -8.72
N PHE A 714 17.02 42.67 -9.48
CA PHE A 714 17.13 41.34 -8.92
C PHE A 714 18.49 41.08 -8.27
N VAL A 715 19.58 41.41 -8.99
CA VAL A 715 20.96 41.26 -8.51
C VAL A 715 21.22 42.14 -7.28
N ASN A 716 20.77 43.40 -7.30
CA ASN A 716 20.92 44.31 -6.17
C ASN A 716 20.17 43.78 -4.92
N SER A 717 18.93 43.32 -5.10
CA SER A 717 18.16 42.71 -4.02
C SER A 717 18.86 41.46 -3.42
N ARG A 718 19.49 40.63 -4.27
CA ARG A 718 20.32 39.52 -3.81
C ARG A 718 21.57 39.99 -3.06
N ASN A 719 22.32 40.96 -3.60
CA ASN A 719 23.51 41.48 -2.95
C ASN A 719 23.19 42.09 -1.58
N ASP A 720 22.04 42.72 -1.43
CA ASP A 720 21.61 43.27 -0.14
C ASP A 720 21.28 42.14 0.85
N ARG A 721 20.70 41.03 0.38
CA ARG A 721 20.51 39.83 1.22
C ARG A 721 21.85 39.20 1.62
N ILE A 722 22.80 39.07 0.71
CA ILE A 722 24.14 38.53 0.99
C ILE A 722 24.88 39.39 2.02
N LYS A 723 24.80 40.73 1.92
CA LYS A 723 25.41 41.64 2.90
C LYS A 723 24.85 41.47 4.31
N LEU A 724 23.54 41.14 4.43
CA LEU A 724 22.87 41.00 5.71
C LEU A 724 23.03 39.61 6.33
N LEU A 725 23.15 38.54 5.53
CA LEU A 725 23.02 37.16 5.96
C LEU A 725 24.27 36.30 5.71
N GLU A 726 25.25 36.81 5.04
CA GLU A 726 26.36 36.07 4.40
C GLU A 726 25.89 35.20 3.22
N GLU A 727 26.81 34.80 2.35
CA GLU A 727 26.48 34.14 1.08
C GLU A 727 25.84 32.78 1.26
N ASP A 728 26.34 31.97 2.21
CA ASP A 728 25.87 30.61 2.42
C ASP A 728 24.44 30.59 2.98
N HIS A 729 24.11 31.47 3.91
CA HIS A 729 22.76 31.62 4.42
C HIS A 729 21.80 32.17 3.35
N ALA A 730 22.25 33.09 2.49
CA ALA A 730 21.45 33.60 1.38
C ALA A 730 21.13 32.47 0.37
N LYS A 731 22.10 31.63 0.03
CA LYS A 731 21.89 30.42 -0.79
C LYS A 731 20.89 29.47 -0.18
N GLU A 732 21.00 29.19 1.13
CA GLU A 732 20.10 28.28 1.81
C GLU A 732 18.65 28.80 1.83
N ILE A 733 18.45 30.12 1.99
CA ILE A 733 17.13 30.73 1.93
C ILE A 733 16.56 30.64 0.50
N GLU A 734 17.33 30.98 -0.55
CA GLU A 734 16.86 30.84 -1.93
C GLU A 734 16.52 29.36 -2.27
N LYS A 735 17.35 28.42 -1.81
CA LYS A 735 17.09 26.98 -1.94
C LYS A 735 15.77 26.58 -1.27
N ARG A 736 15.56 27.02 -0.03
CA ARG A 736 14.33 26.71 0.74
C ARG A 736 13.09 27.28 0.07
N ILE A 737 13.16 28.53 -0.43
CA ILE A 737 12.05 29.16 -1.17
C ILE A 737 11.75 28.38 -2.44
N PHE A 738 12.78 27.94 -3.18
CA PHE A 738 12.59 27.15 -4.39
C PHE A 738 11.88 25.81 -4.09
N LEU A 739 12.34 25.07 -3.08
CA LEU A 739 11.72 23.83 -2.67
C LEU A 739 10.28 24.02 -2.21
N GLN A 740 9.99 25.09 -1.45
CA GLN A 740 8.62 25.44 -1.05
C GLN A 740 7.74 25.78 -2.26
N SER A 741 8.28 26.49 -3.25
CA SER A 741 7.55 26.83 -4.47
C SER A 741 7.21 25.59 -5.29
N ILE A 742 8.13 24.61 -5.36
CA ILE A 742 7.88 23.31 -5.97
C ILE A 742 6.73 22.60 -5.23
N ASP A 743 6.83 22.49 -3.90
CA ASP A 743 5.87 21.73 -3.09
C ASP A 743 4.46 22.31 -3.18
N LEU A 744 4.31 23.64 -3.14
CA LEU A 744 3.00 24.31 -3.25
C LEU A 744 2.36 24.11 -4.64
N ASN A 745 3.14 24.31 -5.71
CA ASN A 745 2.64 24.15 -7.06
C ASN A 745 2.33 22.67 -7.38
N TRP A 746 3.18 21.73 -6.93
CA TRP A 746 2.97 20.30 -7.10
C TRP A 746 1.73 19.82 -6.37
N LYS A 747 1.51 20.27 -5.15
CA LYS A 747 0.31 19.96 -4.36
C LYS A 747 -0.98 20.37 -5.08
N SER A 748 -1.00 21.61 -5.60
CA SER A 748 -2.15 22.12 -6.37
C SER A 748 -2.38 21.31 -7.65
N HIS A 749 -1.31 20.90 -8.31
CA HIS A 749 -1.35 20.13 -9.54
C HIS A 749 -1.92 18.71 -9.31
N ILE A 750 -1.48 18.01 -8.25
CA ILE A 750 -2.06 16.71 -7.89
C ILE A 750 -3.56 16.84 -7.68
N GLN A 751 -4.00 17.85 -6.96
CA GLN A 751 -5.42 18.09 -6.70
C GLN A 751 -6.21 18.32 -8.01
N TYR A 752 -5.67 19.08 -8.95
CA TYR A 752 -6.29 19.26 -10.27
C TYR A 752 -6.39 17.97 -11.03
N LEU A 753 -5.35 17.15 -11.04
CA LEU A 753 -5.36 15.85 -11.72
C LEU A 753 -6.32 14.84 -11.09
N GLU A 754 -6.48 14.86 -9.77
CA GLU A 754 -7.47 14.04 -9.07
C GLU A 754 -8.89 14.45 -9.47
N GLN A 755 -9.20 15.75 -9.48
CA GLN A 755 -10.49 16.26 -9.94
C GLN A 755 -10.74 15.93 -11.43
N LEU A 756 -9.74 16.10 -12.29
CA LEU A 756 -9.82 15.76 -13.69
C LEU A 756 -10.13 14.27 -13.89
N ARG A 757 -9.48 13.39 -13.14
CA ARG A 757 -9.69 11.93 -13.22
C ARG A 757 -11.13 11.54 -12.89
N GLN A 758 -11.78 12.24 -11.95
CA GLN A 758 -13.17 11.95 -11.57
C GLN A 758 -14.16 12.29 -12.69
N VAL A 759 -13.91 13.37 -13.43
CA VAL A 759 -14.85 13.86 -14.45
C VAL A 759 -14.52 13.40 -15.87
N ILE A 760 -13.31 12.94 -16.13
CA ILE A 760 -12.84 12.62 -17.49
C ILE A 760 -13.64 11.47 -18.12
N GLY A 761 -14.16 10.54 -17.30
CA GLY A 761 -15.01 9.45 -17.74
C GLY A 761 -16.28 9.91 -18.49
N LEU A 762 -16.78 11.07 -18.16
CA LEU A 762 -17.97 11.66 -18.81
C LEU A 762 -17.72 11.99 -20.30
N ARG A 763 -16.45 12.16 -20.72
CA ARG A 763 -16.11 12.44 -22.12
C ARG A 763 -16.31 11.23 -23.05
N SER A 764 -16.45 10.03 -22.49
CA SER A 764 -16.80 8.84 -23.26
C SER A 764 -18.16 8.96 -23.96
N TYR A 765 -19.11 9.71 -23.38
CA TYR A 765 -20.39 10.02 -24.03
C TYR A 765 -20.23 10.82 -25.33
N GLY A 766 -19.12 11.58 -25.46
CA GLY A 766 -18.73 12.29 -26.67
C GLY A 766 -17.86 11.47 -27.63
N GLN A 767 -17.80 10.13 -27.48
CA GLN A 767 -16.97 9.21 -28.27
C GLN A 767 -15.46 9.50 -28.22
N ARG A 768 -14.98 10.12 -27.14
CA ARG A 768 -13.55 10.37 -26.89
C ARG A 768 -13.02 9.36 -25.88
N ASP A 769 -11.81 8.90 -26.12
CA ASP A 769 -11.11 8.03 -25.16
C ASP A 769 -10.72 8.84 -23.91
N PRO A 770 -11.24 8.50 -22.72
CA PRO A 770 -10.96 9.25 -21.49
C PRO A 770 -9.46 9.30 -21.14
N LEU A 771 -8.70 8.25 -21.43
CA LEU A 771 -7.28 8.19 -21.12
C LEU A 771 -6.46 9.13 -22.02
N ILE A 772 -6.82 9.22 -23.30
CA ILE A 772 -6.14 10.10 -24.25
C ILE A 772 -6.43 11.56 -23.88
N GLU A 773 -7.67 11.89 -23.56
CA GLU A 773 -8.06 13.23 -23.14
C GLU A 773 -7.37 13.61 -21.80
N TYR A 774 -7.32 12.66 -20.84
CA TYR A 774 -6.60 12.86 -19.58
C TYR A 774 -5.11 13.16 -19.80
N LYS A 775 -4.45 12.37 -20.65
CA LYS A 775 -3.03 12.58 -20.98
C LYS A 775 -2.77 13.98 -21.56
N LYS A 776 -3.63 14.42 -22.48
CA LYS A 776 -3.50 15.72 -23.13
C LYS A 776 -3.68 16.86 -22.11
N GLU A 777 -4.75 16.85 -21.32
CA GLU A 777 -4.99 17.88 -20.34
C GLU A 777 -3.95 17.87 -19.21
N ALA A 778 -3.54 16.69 -18.74
CA ALA A 778 -2.49 16.58 -17.74
C ALA A 778 -1.15 17.14 -18.24
N PHE A 779 -0.83 16.96 -19.52
CA PHE A 779 0.36 17.56 -20.12
C PHE A 779 0.29 19.09 -20.16
N ASP A 780 -0.84 19.64 -20.59
CA ASP A 780 -1.03 21.11 -20.65
C ASP A 780 -0.98 21.72 -19.23
N LEU A 781 -1.61 21.08 -18.25
CA LEU A 781 -1.57 21.47 -16.84
C LEU A 781 -0.15 21.42 -16.27
N PHE A 782 0.63 20.41 -16.64
CA PHE A 782 2.01 20.26 -16.18
C PHE A 782 2.95 21.32 -16.80
N ALA A 783 2.78 21.62 -18.08
CA ALA A 783 3.52 22.72 -18.72
C ALA A 783 3.25 24.06 -18.00
N ASN A 784 1.98 24.35 -17.73
CA ASN A 784 1.58 25.54 -16.98
C ASN A 784 2.15 25.55 -15.54
N LEU A 785 2.23 24.39 -14.89
CA LEU A 785 2.86 24.27 -13.56
C LEU A 785 4.34 24.68 -13.60
N LEU A 786 5.10 24.18 -14.58
CA LEU A 786 6.53 24.47 -14.67
C LEU A 786 6.78 25.94 -14.93
N GLU A 787 5.97 26.59 -15.78
CA GLU A 787 6.04 28.03 -16.00
C GLU A 787 5.67 28.83 -14.74
N LYS A 788 4.58 28.43 -14.07
CA LYS A 788 4.13 29.09 -12.84
C LYS A 788 5.17 28.95 -11.73
N LEU A 789 5.81 27.80 -11.58
CA LEU A 789 6.85 27.57 -10.58
C LEU A 789 8.02 28.54 -10.74
N LYS A 790 8.52 28.72 -11.97
CA LYS A 790 9.59 29.68 -12.26
C LYS A 790 9.16 31.12 -11.90
N LEU A 791 7.94 31.46 -12.30
CA LEU A 791 7.35 32.76 -12.01
C LEU A 791 7.23 33.06 -10.53
N ASP A 792 6.61 32.14 -9.78
CA ASP A 792 6.38 32.28 -8.33
C ASP A 792 7.72 32.39 -7.60
N PHE A 793 8.71 31.58 -7.97
CA PHE A 793 10.04 31.63 -7.37
C PHE A 793 10.72 32.99 -7.58
N ILE A 794 10.78 33.49 -8.82
CA ILE A 794 11.40 34.77 -9.11
C ILE A 794 10.61 35.94 -8.49
N THR A 795 9.28 35.88 -8.51
CA THR A 795 8.41 36.87 -7.87
C THR A 795 8.68 36.97 -6.38
N ILE A 796 8.80 35.84 -5.70
CA ILE A 796 9.10 35.81 -4.25
C ILE A 796 10.50 36.41 -4.02
N LEU A 797 11.52 36.00 -4.79
CA LEU A 797 12.88 36.53 -4.63
C LEU A 797 13.00 38.01 -4.90
N MET A 798 12.25 38.54 -5.86
CA MET A 798 12.21 39.98 -6.19
C MET A 798 11.60 40.81 -5.04
N ASN A 799 10.59 40.26 -4.36
CA ASN A 799 9.82 40.97 -3.33
C ASN A 799 10.25 40.63 -1.90
N LEU A 800 11.22 39.74 -1.72
CA LEU A 800 11.69 39.27 -0.40
C LEU A 800 12.42 40.40 0.33
N LYS A 801 11.87 40.83 1.45
CA LYS A 801 12.49 41.81 2.37
C LYS A 801 12.85 41.11 3.66
N ILE A 802 14.11 41.28 4.10
CA ILE A 802 14.54 40.81 5.41
C ILE A 802 14.10 41.87 6.42
N VAL A 803 13.25 41.47 7.35
CA VAL A 803 12.88 42.28 8.51
C VAL A 803 13.79 41.86 9.64
N THR A 804 14.76 42.69 9.98
CA THR A 804 15.52 42.55 11.21
C THR A 804 14.65 43.08 12.33
N GLU A 805 13.98 42.20 13.04
CA GLU A 805 13.43 42.57 14.37
C GLU A 805 14.61 42.96 15.26
N GLN A 806 14.77 44.25 15.52
CA GLN A 806 15.55 44.63 16.68
C GLN A 806 14.89 43.98 17.90
N PRO A 807 15.65 43.35 18.78
CA PRO A 807 15.06 42.83 20.01
C PRO A 807 14.50 44.03 20.79
N GLN A 808 13.20 44.23 20.66
CA GLN A 808 12.52 45.11 21.61
C GLN A 808 12.80 44.55 22.99
N LYS A 809 13.47 45.38 23.84
CA LYS A 809 13.53 45.13 25.28
C LYS A 809 12.08 44.92 25.74
N LYS A 810 11.70 43.69 25.94
CA LYS A 810 10.46 43.36 26.61
C LYS A 810 10.58 43.91 28.04
N GLU A 811 9.91 45.04 28.29
CA GLU A 811 9.52 45.38 29.67
C GLU A 811 8.76 44.16 30.22
N ASP A 812 9.11 43.81 31.45
CA ASP A 812 8.58 42.64 32.17
C ASP A 812 7.04 42.69 32.29
N GLU A 813 6.33 42.27 31.21
CA GLU A 813 4.95 41.89 31.34
C GLU A 813 4.90 40.47 31.95
N LYS A 814 4.31 40.36 33.11
CA LYS A 814 4.03 39.08 33.76
C LYS A 814 3.31 38.17 32.77
N PRO A 815 3.81 36.98 32.50
CA PRO A 815 3.26 36.08 31.46
C PRO A 815 1.81 35.73 31.82
N ASN A 816 0.90 35.96 30.89
CA ASN A 816 -0.50 35.64 30.99
C ASN A 816 -0.68 34.13 31.20
N MET A 817 -1.35 33.71 32.25
CA MET A 817 -1.51 32.31 32.68
C MET A 817 -2.10 31.36 31.64
N VAL A 818 -2.70 31.89 30.58
CA VAL A 818 -3.34 31.12 29.50
C VAL A 818 -2.32 30.51 28.52
N GLU A 819 -1.12 31.11 28.37
CA GLU A 819 -0.08 30.57 27.48
C GLU A 819 0.68 29.37 28.06
N GLN A 820 0.70 29.22 29.40
CA GLN A 820 1.37 28.07 30.03
C GLN A 820 0.63 26.74 29.83
N VAL A 821 -0.68 26.76 29.54
CA VAL A 821 -1.49 25.55 29.29
C VAL A 821 -1.14 24.91 27.95
N LYS A 822 -0.69 25.68 26.97
CA LYS A 822 -0.32 25.19 25.62
C LYS A 822 1.05 24.50 25.58
N ARG A 823 1.83 24.54 26.64
CA ARG A 823 3.19 23.95 26.69
C ARG A 823 3.30 22.63 27.46
N GLY A 824 2.22 21.91 27.67
CA GLY A 824 2.26 20.51 28.08
C GLY A 824 2.89 20.20 29.46
N LYS A 825 2.94 21.15 30.40
CA LYS A 825 3.34 20.84 31.78
C LYS A 825 2.21 20.08 32.50
N LYS A 826 2.40 18.78 32.75
CA LYS A 826 1.49 17.98 33.59
C LYS A 826 1.44 18.60 34.99
N MET A 827 0.31 19.24 35.33
CA MET A 827 0.09 19.75 36.70
C MET A 827 -0.09 18.59 37.68
N ARG A 828 0.46 18.77 38.91
CA ARG A 828 0.29 17.77 39.97
C ARG A 828 -1.09 17.88 40.58
N ARG A 829 -1.68 16.76 40.99
CA ARG A 829 -3.08 16.68 41.49
C ARG A 829 -3.40 17.62 42.64
N ASN A 830 -2.42 18.03 43.44
CA ASN A 830 -2.57 18.85 44.62
C ASN A 830 -2.23 20.35 44.43
N GLU A 831 -1.79 20.75 43.22
CA GLU A 831 -1.52 22.17 42.93
C GLU A 831 -2.82 22.98 42.73
N PRO A 832 -2.80 24.31 42.98
CA PRO A 832 -3.94 25.17 42.70
C PRO A 832 -4.35 25.11 41.22
N CYS A 833 -5.65 25.06 40.95
CA CYS A 833 -6.11 24.90 39.54
C CYS A 833 -5.82 26.17 38.74
N PHE A 834 -5.35 25.98 37.51
CA PHE A 834 -5.02 27.07 36.58
C PHE A 834 -6.23 27.94 36.16
N CYS A 835 -7.47 27.46 36.35
CA CYS A 835 -8.69 28.22 36.03
C CYS A 835 -8.97 29.39 37.00
N GLY A 836 -8.13 29.61 38.00
CA GLY A 836 -8.31 30.70 38.97
C GLY A 836 -9.39 30.48 40.05
N SER A 837 -9.98 29.27 40.14
CA SER A 837 -11.05 28.95 41.11
C SER A 837 -10.61 28.83 42.56
N GLY A 838 -9.31 28.93 42.84
CA GLY A 838 -8.75 28.75 44.20
C GLY A 838 -8.78 27.32 44.74
N LYS A 839 -9.38 26.37 44.01
CA LYS A 839 -9.43 24.94 44.35
C LYS A 839 -8.20 24.19 43.82
N LYS A 840 -7.84 23.08 44.48
CA LYS A 840 -6.79 22.19 43.98
C LYS A 840 -7.21 21.55 42.66
N TYR A 841 -6.26 21.30 41.72
CA TYR A 841 -6.54 20.79 40.39
C TYR A 841 -7.43 19.54 40.40
N LYS A 842 -7.20 18.59 41.30
CA LYS A 842 -8.01 17.36 41.44
C LYS A 842 -9.48 17.58 41.87
N TYR A 843 -9.82 18.76 42.37
CA TYR A 843 -11.18 19.14 42.81
C TYR A 843 -11.79 20.22 41.90
N CYS A 844 -11.18 20.46 40.70
CA CYS A 844 -11.65 21.45 39.73
C CYS A 844 -11.52 20.87 38.32
N CYS A 845 -10.62 21.35 37.47
CA CYS A 845 -10.47 20.92 36.09
C CYS A 845 -9.82 19.53 35.93
N GLY A 846 -9.35 18.93 37.01
CA GLY A 846 -8.80 17.57 37.01
C GLY A 846 -9.74 16.51 37.61
N ILE A 847 -11.05 16.80 37.67
CA ILE A 847 -12.09 15.80 38.00
C ILE A 847 -12.42 15.09 36.69
N GLN A 848 -11.97 13.86 36.56
CA GLN A 848 -12.46 12.86 35.57
C GLN A 848 -13.20 11.79 36.29
#